data_11a75607dfdb6e6c73ad085e203512a0
#
_entry.id   11a75607dfdb6e6c73ad085e203512a0
#
_cell.length_a   1.000
_cell.length_b   1.000
_cell.length_c   1.000
_cell.angle_alpha   90.00
_cell.angle_beta   90.00
_cell.angle_gamma   90.00
#
_symmetry.space_group_name_H-M   'P 1'
#
loop_
_entity.id
_entity.type
_entity.pdbx_description
1 polymer ?
#
loop_
_entity_poly.entity_id
_entity_poly.type
_entity_poly.pdbx_seq_one_letter_code
_entity_poly.pdbx_strand_id
1 'polypeptide(L)'
;MVRRNDGLTAGDDGTAPLIARLKQAPPLSDAEAARARFEEIADALPPALQEGTARDLLTALADHSTFLWSLASRDPARLVRLFDESPEAADARIIAGQRAAGRMGEGAAPDLEAVGKTLRRNRAEHALLVALADIGGVWPLERVTAALSDFADASVSAAIDAMLLQAATSGRFLPKDRHEPQAGSGLVVLGLGKLGGRELNYSSDIDLIVFFDPEAVPLKEGLEPTPFFTKLAQGAAKLLQERTRDGYVHRVDYRLRPDPGSTPTAMSLASAYVYYETTGQNWERAAFIKARAIAGDIQAGERFLADLTPFVWRKYFDFAAIADVHAMKRQIHAVRGHEALAVAGHDIKLGRGGIREIEFFVQTQQLVFGGRRPMLRGRSTVPMLASLHEDGWISAQARDELAEAYAFLRTIEHRLQMVRDEQTQRLPTDRAELENFARFAGYPDLAGFEAALLAHARRVQAHYALLFEAGPDLSSEVGDLVFSGSADDPATLATLRSLGFRDPERVTDTVRGWHFGRRAAVRSPRAREVLTELVPALIKALAGTPDPDAALANLDRAFGRMPAAVELLTILREHERLRLLFADLLGSAPRLAATVAFSPHVLDAVIDPDFVDPTVDAAAVAAHYQALLGRPDSHEVFLDRSRDAARQLRFLTGARMLSGILTPQAAGCAFSAIADTAVATALEAVSETFFADHGKIPGGRMVVLGYGRLGSRQLTAESDLDLVVLYDFDPENRTSTGKKPLDAAMAYNRLTQRLVAALTAPTRRGLLYEVDLRLRPGGGQGATAAQFRSFGAYQRDEAELWEHMALTRARVIAGDESLAADAQSVIREALMQPRDPVAVNRSVRNMRATVEDEKGDQGPLDLKLSLGGLLDLDFLAQALVLGHAHAHPELIGHDAPDVIARAAQAGLIAADEAERLDGAYRLLDDVHHWQRLMVEGDPTQASDVALARLARAANLPDARALTARLDEERQTVRTIFDRHLGQPDAG
;
A
#
# COMPACT_ATOMS: atom_id res chain seq x y z
N MET A 1 -23.33 4.89 -6.26
CA MET A 1 -24.45 4.01 -6.67
C MET A 1 -23.98 2.57 -6.51
N VAL A 2 -24.08 2.02 -5.31
CA VAL A 2 -23.63 0.67 -4.97
C VAL A 2 -24.81 -0.26 -5.15
N ARG A 3 -24.71 -1.20 -6.08
CA ARG A 3 -25.71 -2.27 -6.24
C ARG A 3 -25.65 -3.17 -5.01
N ARG A 4 -26.74 -3.23 -4.27
CA ARG A 4 -26.99 -4.29 -3.29
C ARG A 4 -27.01 -5.62 -4.03
N ASN A 5 -26.09 -6.50 -3.67
CA ASN A 5 -26.17 -7.92 -4.06
C ASN A 5 -26.97 -8.64 -2.97
N ASP A 6 -28.25 -8.71 -3.16
CA ASP A 6 -29.13 -9.58 -2.39
C ASP A 6 -28.97 -11.00 -2.95
N GLY A 7 -28.08 -11.78 -2.34
CA GLY A 7 -27.95 -13.22 -2.57
C GLY A 7 -29.06 -14.00 -1.87
N LEU A 8 -30.32 -13.67 -2.13
CA LEU A 8 -31.47 -14.54 -1.81
C LEU A 8 -31.72 -15.46 -2.99
N THR A 9 -31.50 -16.73 -2.80
CA THR A 9 -32.03 -17.76 -3.72
C THR A 9 -33.52 -17.55 -3.87
N ALA A 10 -33.99 -17.42 -5.09
CA ALA A 10 -35.42 -17.29 -5.41
C ALA A 10 -36.22 -18.48 -4.83
N GLY A 11 -36.99 -18.23 -3.72
CA GLY A 11 -37.82 -19.22 -3.09
C GLY A 11 -38.09 -19.04 -1.58
N ASP A 12 -37.37 -18.21 -0.85
CA ASP A 12 -37.62 -17.98 0.57
C ASP A 12 -38.29 -16.60 0.75
N ASP A 13 -39.62 -16.62 0.88
CA ASP A 13 -40.42 -15.45 1.22
C ASP A 13 -40.14 -15.12 2.70
N GLY A 14 -39.22 -14.14 2.95
CA GLY A 14 -38.79 -13.71 4.29
C GLY A 14 -39.94 -13.32 5.27
N THR A 15 -41.15 -13.47 4.85
CA THR A 15 -42.38 -13.22 5.65
C THR A 15 -42.92 -14.46 6.35
N ALA A 16 -42.45 -15.67 6.00
CA ALA A 16 -42.97 -16.91 6.57
C ALA A 16 -42.58 -17.06 8.06
N PRO A 17 -43.50 -17.58 8.91
CA PRO A 17 -43.22 -17.83 10.32
C PRO A 17 -42.00 -18.73 10.54
N LEU A 18 -41.32 -18.57 11.68
CA LEU A 18 -40.14 -19.36 12.04
C LEU A 18 -40.43 -20.87 11.95
N ILE A 19 -41.56 -21.32 12.46
CA ILE A 19 -41.96 -22.74 12.47
C ILE A 19 -41.97 -23.36 11.06
N ALA A 20 -42.42 -22.61 10.06
CA ALA A 20 -42.46 -23.07 8.66
C ALA A 20 -41.12 -23.15 7.96
N ARG A 21 -40.08 -22.49 8.52
CA ARG A 21 -38.76 -22.36 7.93
C ARG A 21 -37.72 -23.26 8.58
N LEU A 22 -38.07 -23.98 9.66
CA LEU A 22 -37.12 -24.87 10.33
C LEU A 22 -36.69 -26.02 9.40
N LYS A 23 -35.39 -26.26 9.32
CA LYS A 23 -34.79 -27.26 8.42
C LYS A 23 -34.18 -28.44 9.18
N GLN A 24 -33.81 -28.26 10.45
CA GLN A 24 -33.03 -29.23 11.21
C GLN A 24 -33.20 -29.07 12.72
N ALA A 25 -32.83 -30.13 13.44
CA ALA A 25 -32.64 -30.14 14.88
C ALA A 25 -31.39 -30.96 15.20
N PRO A 26 -30.61 -30.61 16.23
CA PRO A 26 -29.44 -31.39 16.68
C PRO A 26 -29.84 -32.81 17.14
N PRO A 27 -29.02 -33.84 16.89
CA PRO A 27 -29.19 -35.16 17.46
C PRO A 27 -29.18 -35.14 18.99
N LEU A 28 -30.00 -35.94 19.61
CA LEU A 28 -30.06 -36.03 21.09
C LEU A 28 -28.94 -36.89 21.66
N SER A 29 -28.46 -36.51 22.85
CA SER A 29 -27.52 -37.26 23.67
C SER A 29 -28.24 -38.14 24.69
N ASP A 30 -29.19 -37.56 25.43
CA ASP A 30 -30.04 -38.23 26.39
C ASP A 30 -31.50 -37.97 26.01
N ALA A 31 -32.01 -38.79 25.11
CA ALA A 31 -33.35 -38.66 24.57
C ALA A 31 -34.44 -38.87 25.63
N GLU A 32 -34.20 -39.64 26.68
CA GLU A 32 -35.19 -39.89 27.72
C GLU A 32 -35.35 -38.67 28.64
N ALA A 33 -34.22 -38.16 29.15
CA ALA A 33 -34.18 -36.95 29.99
C ALA A 33 -34.64 -35.70 29.23
N ALA A 34 -34.29 -35.57 27.95
CA ALA A 34 -34.69 -34.44 27.12
C ALA A 34 -36.19 -34.39 26.89
N ARG A 35 -36.79 -35.53 26.57
CA ARG A 35 -38.25 -35.65 26.43
C ARG A 35 -39.00 -35.39 27.72
N ALA A 36 -38.52 -35.92 28.85
CA ALA A 36 -39.12 -35.65 30.15
C ALA A 36 -39.11 -34.11 30.46
N ARG A 37 -38.04 -33.40 30.18
CA ARG A 37 -38.01 -31.95 30.35
C ARG A 37 -38.96 -31.23 29.38
N PHE A 38 -39.06 -31.68 28.15
CA PHE A 38 -40.00 -31.09 27.18
C PHE A 38 -41.45 -31.24 27.63
N GLU A 39 -41.82 -32.42 28.15
CA GLU A 39 -43.18 -32.68 28.66
C GLU A 39 -43.58 -31.76 29.83
N GLU A 40 -42.61 -31.23 30.61
CA GLU A 40 -42.89 -30.24 31.67
C GLU A 40 -43.57 -28.97 31.17
N ILE A 41 -43.37 -28.59 29.90
CA ILE A 41 -43.96 -27.38 29.30
C ILE A 41 -44.95 -27.66 28.17
N ALA A 42 -45.09 -28.95 27.77
CA ALA A 42 -45.88 -29.33 26.59
C ALA A 42 -47.35 -28.85 26.66
N ASP A 43 -47.97 -28.93 27.81
CA ASP A 43 -49.36 -28.47 28.01
C ASP A 43 -49.53 -26.93 27.79
N ALA A 44 -48.47 -26.16 27.90
CA ALA A 44 -48.48 -24.74 27.66
C ALA A 44 -48.21 -24.35 26.20
N LEU A 45 -47.90 -25.33 25.35
CA LEU A 45 -47.55 -25.13 23.94
C LEU A 45 -48.72 -25.55 23.00
N PRO A 46 -48.93 -24.83 21.89
CA PRO A 46 -49.88 -25.23 20.87
C PRO A 46 -49.44 -26.55 20.19
N PRO A 47 -50.38 -27.35 19.64
CA PRO A 47 -50.08 -28.63 19.00
C PRO A 47 -48.99 -28.57 17.94
N ALA A 48 -48.92 -27.48 17.18
CA ALA A 48 -47.91 -27.26 16.15
C ALA A 48 -46.46 -27.26 16.69
N LEU A 49 -46.23 -26.93 17.95
CA LEU A 49 -44.91 -26.96 18.61
C LEU A 49 -44.64 -28.29 19.32
N GLN A 50 -45.64 -29.19 19.38
CA GLN A 50 -45.54 -30.51 19.98
C GLN A 50 -45.22 -31.59 18.94
N GLU A 51 -45.09 -31.24 17.66
CA GLU A 51 -44.85 -32.18 16.57
C GLU A 51 -43.75 -31.70 15.63
N GLY A 52 -43.15 -32.61 14.85
CA GLY A 52 -42.22 -32.31 13.77
C GLY A 52 -40.93 -31.65 14.22
N THR A 53 -40.30 -30.93 13.32
CA THR A 53 -38.97 -30.27 13.53
C THR A 53 -38.98 -29.28 14.69
N ALA A 54 -40.10 -28.62 14.98
CA ALA A 54 -40.23 -27.71 16.11
C ALA A 54 -40.09 -28.44 17.45
N ARG A 55 -40.80 -29.58 17.63
CA ARG A 55 -40.63 -30.44 18.81
C ARG A 55 -39.21 -30.95 18.93
N ASP A 56 -38.65 -31.46 17.82
CA ASP A 56 -37.31 -32.02 17.85
C ASP A 56 -36.28 -30.94 18.25
N LEU A 57 -36.40 -29.70 17.73
CA LEU A 57 -35.54 -28.57 18.09
C LEU A 57 -35.68 -28.21 19.57
N LEU A 58 -36.93 -28.10 20.08
CA LEU A 58 -37.15 -27.76 21.50
C LEU A 58 -36.62 -28.85 22.44
N THR A 59 -36.80 -30.14 22.05
CA THR A 59 -36.25 -31.26 22.78
C THR A 59 -34.73 -31.25 22.78
N ALA A 60 -34.10 -30.87 21.65
CA ALA A 60 -32.65 -30.72 21.57
C ALA A 60 -32.13 -29.56 22.43
N LEU A 61 -32.89 -28.45 22.53
CA LEU A 61 -32.53 -27.37 23.48
C LEU A 61 -32.57 -27.85 24.93
N ALA A 62 -33.59 -28.66 25.29
CA ALA A 62 -33.72 -29.27 26.61
C ALA A 62 -32.57 -30.22 26.94
N ASP A 63 -32.02 -30.92 25.93
CA ASP A 63 -30.87 -31.82 26.08
C ASP A 63 -29.54 -31.08 26.25
N HIS A 64 -29.24 -30.13 25.35
CA HIS A 64 -27.88 -29.61 25.16
C HIS A 64 -27.59 -28.29 25.85
N SER A 65 -28.65 -27.46 26.13
CA SER A 65 -28.44 -26.11 26.64
C SER A 65 -29.29 -25.78 27.85
N THR A 66 -28.68 -25.76 29.02
CA THR A 66 -29.34 -25.32 30.25
C THR A 66 -29.78 -23.87 30.21
N PHE A 67 -29.05 -23.03 29.49
CA PHE A 67 -29.40 -21.63 29.31
C PHE A 67 -30.63 -21.46 28.39
N LEU A 68 -30.56 -21.98 27.17
CA LEU A 68 -31.68 -21.86 26.22
C LEU A 68 -32.93 -22.49 26.73
N TRP A 69 -32.81 -23.65 27.36
CA TRP A 69 -33.95 -24.32 27.98
C TRP A 69 -34.59 -23.47 29.08
N SER A 70 -33.74 -22.83 29.93
CA SER A 70 -34.26 -21.95 30.97
C SER A 70 -34.99 -20.70 30.42
N LEU A 71 -34.60 -20.19 29.24
CA LEU A 71 -35.31 -19.11 28.56
C LEU A 71 -36.66 -19.59 27.99
N ALA A 72 -36.68 -20.79 27.43
CA ALA A 72 -37.86 -21.38 26.83
C ALA A 72 -38.90 -21.76 27.89
N SER A 73 -38.47 -22.46 28.94
CA SER A 73 -39.40 -23.03 29.95
C SER A 73 -39.98 -21.98 30.90
N ARG A 74 -39.28 -20.88 31.19
CA ARG A 74 -39.77 -19.82 32.07
C ARG A 74 -40.88 -18.98 31.45
N ASP A 75 -40.97 -18.91 30.13
CA ASP A 75 -41.96 -18.10 29.42
C ASP A 75 -42.39 -18.80 28.13
N PRO A 76 -43.27 -19.87 28.20
CA PRO A 76 -43.76 -20.57 27.02
C PRO A 76 -44.50 -19.64 26.03
N ALA A 77 -45.16 -18.60 26.50
CA ALA A 77 -45.84 -17.65 25.63
C ALA A 77 -44.83 -16.89 24.71
N ARG A 78 -43.61 -16.69 25.16
CA ARG A 78 -42.50 -16.15 24.33
C ARG A 78 -42.16 -17.10 23.18
N LEU A 79 -42.07 -18.40 23.44
CA LEU A 79 -41.82 -19.40 22.39
C LEU A 79 -42.91 -19.35 21.32
N VAL A 80 -44.18 -19.34 21.72
CA VAL A 80 -45.32 -19.29 20.79
C VAL A 80 -45.18 -18.06 19.87
N ARG A 81 -44.93 -16.87 20.45
CA ARG A 81 -44.76 -15.65 19.64
C ARG A 81 -43.62 -15.78 18.64
N LEU A 82 -42.47 -16.31 19.08
CA LEU A 82 -41.29 -16.42 18.21
C LEU A 82 -41.46 -17.42 17.08
N PHE A 83 -42.23 -18.48 17.28
CA PHE A 83 -42.52 -19.48 16.24
C PHE A 83 -43.59 -19.01 15.26
N ASP A 84 -44.55 -18.18 15.69
CA ASP A 84 -45.64 -17.65 14.87
C ASP A 84 -45.24 -16.43 14.02
N GLU A 85 -44.16 -15.74 14.37
CA GLU A 85 -43.66 -14.62 13.60
C GLU A 85 -42.52 -15.04 12.63
N SER A 86 -42.29 -14.26 11.55
CA SER A 86 -41.07 -14.44 10.80
C SER A 86 -39.87 -13.98 11.65
N PRO A 87 -38.72 -14.66 11.59
CA PRO A 87 -37.57 -14.30 12.39
C PRO A 87 -37.12 -12.85 12.17
N GLU A 88 -37.27 -12.34 10.95
CA GLU A 88 -36.92 -10.98 10.58
C GLU A 88 -37.85 -9.94 11.22
N ALA A 89 -39.15 -10.23 11.27
CA ALA A 89 -40.16 -9.36 11.92
C ALA A 89 -39.97 -9.36 13.45
N ALA A 90 -39.77 -10.54 14.04
CA ALA A 90 -39.47 -10.68 15.47
C ALA A 90 -38.21 -9.90 15.87
N ASP A 91 -37.10 -10.04 15.10
CA ASP A 91 -35.86 -9.32 15.30
C ASP A 91 -36.08 -7.79 15.25
N ALA A 92 -36.72 -7.30 14.20
CA ALA A 92 -37.03 -5.88 14.04
C ALA A 92 -37.89 -5.35 15.20
N ARG A 93 -38.91 -6.09 15.64
CA ARG A 93 -39.79 -5.75 16.77
C ARG A 93 -38.99 -5.66 18.08
N ILE A 94 -38.14 -6.65 18.36
CA ILE A 94 -37.35 -6.70 19.59
C ILE A 94 -36.32 -5.55 19.59
N ILE A 95 -35.64 -5.30 18.48
CA ILE A 95 -34.67 -4.18 18.35
C ILE A 95 -35.38 -2.84 18.52
N ALA A 96 -36.55 -2.63 17.94
CA ALA A 96 -37.32 -1.41 18.13
C ALA A 96 -37.76 -1.24 19.61
N GLY A 97 -38.23 -2.32 20.27
CA GLY A 97 -38.52 -2.34 21.69
C GLY A 97 -37.30 -2.05 22.57
N GLN A 98 -36.12 -2.55 22.15
CA GLN A 98 -34.86 -2.28 22.85
C GLN A 98 -34.48 -0.79 22.81
N ARG A 99 -34.55 -0.17 21.63
CA ARG A 99 -34.32 1.29 21.48
C ARG A 99 -35.34 2.12 22.26
N ALA A 100 -36.61 1.76 22.22
CA ALA A 100 -37.66 2.47 22.92
C ALA A 100 -37.52 2.43 24.45
N ALA A 101 -36.91 1.35 24.99
CA ALA A 101 -36.73 1.20 26.43
C ALA A 101 -35.91 2.33 27.05
N GLY A 102 -34.91 2.87 26.35
CA GLY A 102 -34.11 4.00 26.84
C GLY A 102 -34.85 5.33 26.99
N ARG A 103 -36.01 5.45 26.34
CA ARG A 103 -36.87 6.65 26.31
C ARG A 103 -38.16 6.49 27.14
N MET A 104 -38.25 5.43 27.94
CA MET A 104 -39.43 5.22 28.82
C MET A 104 -39.55 6.32 29.88
N GLY A 105 -40.73 6.93 29.99
CA GLY A 105 -40.99 8.00 30.97
C GLY A 105 -41.11 9.41 30.36
N GLU A 106 -41.95 9.59 29.33
CA GLU A 106 -42.20 10.88 28.67
C GLU A 106 -42.37 12.04 29.67
N GLY A 107 -41.42 13.00 29.65
CA GLY A 107 -41.49 14.22 30.48
C GLY A 107 -40.92 14.09 31.90
N ALA A 108 -40.71 12.87 32.43
CA ALA A 108 -40.10 12.59 33.73
C ALA A 108 -38.69 12.01 33.60
N ALA A 109 -37.93 11.90 34.71
CA ALA A 109 -36.68 11.16 34.75
C ALA A 109 -36.95 9.68 34.41
N PRO A 110 -36.17 9.03 33.51
CA PRO A 110 -36.29 7.60 33.29
C PRO A 110 -36.05 6.81 34.58
N ASP A 111 -36.96 5.89 34.89
CA ASP A 111 -36.74 4.91 35.95
C ASP A 111 -35.72 3.87 35.44
N LEU A 112 -34.45 3.99 35.84
CA LEU A 112 -33.36 3.13 35.39
C LEU A 112 -33.56 1.66 35.78
N GLU A 113 -34.31 1.35 36.83
CA GLU A 113 -34.61 -0.03 37.21
C GLU A 113 -35.62 -0.65 36.20
N ALA A 114 -36.67 0.08 35.87
CA ALA A 114 -37.67 -0.31 34.87
C ALA A 114 -37.02 -0.43 33.45
N VAL A 115 -36.16 0.53 33.07
CA VAL A 115 -35.37 0.47 31.82
C VAL A 115 -34.51 -0.79 31.81
N GLY A 116 -33.67 -1.01 32.84
CA GLY A 116 -32.82 -2.18 32.95
C GLY A 116 -33.57 -3.51 32.87
N LYS A 117 -34.74 -3.61 33.52
CA LYS A 117 -35.59 -4.80 33.44
C LYS A 117 -36.12 -5.05 32.04
N THR A 118 -36.55 -4.02 31.32
CA THR A 118 -37.02 -4.10 29.95
C THR A 118 -35.88 -4.52 29.01
N LEU A 119 -34.70 -3.91 29.11
CA LEU A 119 -33.50 -4.27 28.32
C LEU A 119 -33.13 -5.76 28.48
N ARG A 120 -33.16 -6.29 29.73
CA ARG A 120 -32.82 -7.70 30.02
C ARG A 120 -33.90 -8.66 29.47
N ARG A 121 -35.18 -8.31 29.55
CA ARG A 121 -36.27 -9.14 28.98
C ARG A 121 -36.17 -9.22 27.45
N ASN A 122 -35.91 -8.08 26.78
CA ASN A 122 -35.69 -8.06 25.34
C ASN A 122 -34.43 -8.86 24.96
N ARG A 123 -33.36 -8.80 25.77
CA ARG A 123 -32.16 -9.65 25.57
C ARG A 123 -32.49 -11.13 25.65
N ALA A 124 -33.31 -11.56 26.59
CA ALA A 124 -33.72 -12.93 26.75
C ALA A 124 -34.55 -13.42 25.55
N GLU A 125 -35.45 -12.58 25.04
CA GLU A 125 -36.26 -12.88 23.85
C GLU A 125 -35.40 -12.93 22.59
N HIS A 126 -34.53 -11.95 22.39
CA HIS A 126 -33.63 -11.91 21.25
C HIS A 126 -32.64 -13.09 21.23
N ALA A 127 -32.06 -13.42 22.38
CA ALA A 127 -31.19 -14.57 22.53
C ALA A 127 -31.83 -15.88 22.09
N LEU A 128 -33.09 -16.08 22.53
CA LEU A 128 -33.86 -17.28 22.15
C LEU A 128 -34.18 -17.26 20.65
N LEU A 129 -34.62 -16.14 20.08
CA LEU A 129 -34.89 -15.99 18.65
C LEU A 129 -33.68 -16.38 17.80
N VAL A 130 -32.53 -15.77 18.14
CA VAL A 130 -31.27 -15.99 17.38
C VAL A 130 -30.83 -17.46 17.48
N ALA A 131 -30.95 -18.07 18.67
CA ALA A 131 -30.62 -19.50 18.85
C ALA A 131 -31.52 -20.41 18.05
N LEU A 132 -32.84 -20.18 18.08
CA LEU A 132 -33.81 -20.96 17.30
C LEU A 132 -33.57 -20.84 15.80
N ALA A 133 -33.33 -19.64 15.31
CA ALA A 133 -33.08 -19.41 13.89
C ALA A 133 -31.74 -19.99 13.42
N ASP A 134 -30.68 -19.91 14.25
CA ASP A 134 -29.35 -20.46 13.96
C ASP A 134 -29.36 -22.00 14.03
N ILE A 135 -29.81 -22.60 15.15
CA ILE A 135 -29.79 -24.04 15.35
C ILE A 135 -30.77 -24.71 14.39
N GLY A 136 -31.93 -24.07 14.16
CA GLY A 136 -32.96 -24.55 13.23
C GLY A 136 -32.57 -24.43 11.75
N GLY A 137 -31.41 -23.88 11.43
CA GLY A 137 -30.88 -23.74 10.06
C GLY A 137 -31.64 -22.72 9.20
N VAL A 138 -32.31 -21.74 9.83
CA VAL A 138 -33.09 -20.69 9.14
C VAL A 138 -32.19 -19.52 8.75
N TRP A 139 -31.33 -19.08 9.65
CA TRP A 139 -30.39 -17.99 9.40
C TRP A 139 -28.97 -18.50 9.12
N PRO A 140 -28.28 -17.98 8.08
CA PRO A 140 -26.85 -18.18 7.91
C PRO A 140 -26.07 -17.38 8.94
N LEU A 141 -24.82 -17.73 9.14
CA LEU A 141 -23.92 -17.11 10.13
C LEU A 141 -23.91 -15.57 10.05
N GLU A 142 -23.82 -15.03 8.85
CA GLU A 142 -23.75 -13.58 8.61
C GLU A 142 -25.02 -12.88 9.15
N ARG A 143 -26.19 -13.50 8.98
CA ARG A 143 -27.45 -12.95 9.50
C ARG A 143 -27.51 -13.05 11.02
N VAL A 144 -27.06 -14.15 11.59
CA VAL A 144 -26.95 -14.36 13.05
C VAL A 144 -26.08 -13.29 13.69
N THR A 145 -24.86 -13.10 13.18
CA THR A 145 -23.92 -12.13 13.74
C THR A 145 -24.35 -10.68 13.54
N ALA A 146 -25.02 -10.38 12.42
CA ALA A 146 -25.61 -9.07 12.18
C ALA A 146 -26.73 -8.78 13.18
N ALA A 147 -27.68 -9.71 13.41
CA ALA A 147 -28.74 -9.55 14.39
C ALA A 147 -28.21 -9.31 15.80
N LEU A 148 -27.21 -10.09 16.24
CA LEU A 148 -26.54 -9.89 17.52
C LEU A 148 -25.89 -8.52 17.64
N SER A 149 -25.25 -8.03 16.57
CA SER A 149 -24.61 -6.73 16.55
C SER A 149 -25.63 -5.58 16.54
N ASP A 150 -26.70 -5.68 15.77
CA ASP A 150 -27.77 -4.69 15.71
C ASP A 150 -28.54 -4.57 17.06
N PHE A 151 -28.71 -5.69 17.75
CA PHE A 151 -29.27 -5.71 19.09
C PHE A 151 -28.32 -5.06 20.12
N ALA A 152 -27.03 -5.30 20.00
CA ALA A 152 -26.02 -4.66 20.86
C ALA A 152 -25.99 -3.14 20.64
N ASP A 153 -26.01 -2.68 19.39
CA ASP A 153 -26.10 -1.25 19.04
C ASP A 153 -27.35 -0.62 19.66
N ALA A 154 -28.50 -1.28 19.53
CA ALA A 154 -29.75 -0.80 20.12
C ALA A 154 -29.67 -0.74 21.65
N SER A 155 -29.02 -1.72 22.28
CA SER A 155 -28.85 -1.78 23.73
C SER A 155 -27.96 -0.65 24.26
N VAL A 156 -26.82 -0.39 23.57
CA VAL A 156 -25.92 0.72 23.94
C VAL A 156 -26.63 2.04 23.74
N SER A 157 -27.30 2.24 22.60
CA SER A 157 -28.07 3.46 22.31
C SER A 157 -29.15 3.71 23.37
N ALA A 158 -29.91 2.69 23.76
CA ALA A 158 -30.95 2.79 24.79
C ALA A 158 -30.37 3.16 26.16
N ALA A 159 -29.24 2.56 26.56
CA ALA A 159 -28.58 2.87 27.80
C ALA A 159 -28.08 4.33 27.83
N ILE A 160 -27.52 4.82 26.72
CA ILE A 160 -27.07 6.21 26.57
C ILE A 160 -28.26 7.18 26.61
N ASP A 161 -29.37 6.88 25.89
CA ASP A 161 -30.61 7.70 25.94
C ASP A 161 -31.12 7.85 27.37
N ALA A 162 -31.21 6.74 28.11
CA ALA A 162 -31.69 6.80 29.50
C ALA A 162 -30.80 7.66 30.39
N MET A 163 -29.45 7.56 30.23
CA MET A 163 -28.50 8.35 31.03
C MET A 163 -28.53 9.84 30.67
N LEU A 164 -28.63 10.17 29.37
CA LEU A 164 -28.74 11.55 28.91
C LEU A 164 -30.07 12.19 29.36
N LEU A 165 -31.17 11.46 29.26
CA LEU A 165 -32.50 11.94 29.71
C LEU A 165 -32.57 12.13 31.23
N GLN A 166 -31.91 11.27 32.00
CA GLN A 166 -31.75 11.43 33.44
C GLN A 166 -30.96 12.72 33.77
N ALA A 167 -29.87 12.95 33.03
CA ALA A 167 -29.07 14.17 33.18
C ALA A 167 -29.85 15.41 32.73
N ALA A 168 -30.66 15.33 31.70
CA ALA A 168 -31.52 16.42 31.22
C ALA A 168 -32.62 16.78 32.23
N THR A 169 -33.24 15.81 32.87
CA THR A 169 -34.25 16.04 33.89
C THR A 169 -33.67 16.73 35.14
N SER A 170 -32.39 16.42 35.46
CA SER A 170 -31.68 17.11 36.54
C SER A 170 -31.07 18.46 36.12
N GLY A 171 -31.35 18.94 34.91
CA GLY A 171 -30.84 20.23 34.38
C GLY A 171 -29.34 20.29 34.14
N ARG A 172 -28.63 19.15 34.13
CA ARG A 172 -27.18 19.07 33.89
C ARG A 172 -26.82 19.00 32.42
N PHE A 173 -27.72 18.47 31.60
CA PHE A 173 -27.59 18.32 30.15
C PHE A 173 -28.80 19.00 29.48
N LEU A 174 -28.58 19.70 28.38
CA LEU A 174 -29.60 20.50 27.68
C LEU A 174 -29.74 19.97 26.23
N PRO A 175 -30.44 18.83 26.02
CA PRO A 175 -30.56 18.25 24.69
C PRO A 175 -31.30 19.20 23.74
N LYS A 176 -30.90 19.24 22.48
CA LYS A 176 -31.60 19.98 21.42
C LYS A 176 -33.01 19.46 21.20
N ASP A 177 -33.17 18.13 21.25
CA ASP A 177 -34.46 17.44 21.24
C ASP A 177 -34.44 16.33 22.30
N ARG A 178 -35.45 16.31 23.14
CA ARG A 178 -35.63 15.29 24.17
C ARG A 178 -36.03 13.92 23.57
N HIS A 179 -36.61 13.91 22.38
CA HIS A 179 -36.94 12.67 21.68
C HIS A 179 -35.71 12.04 21.01
N GLU A 180 -34.69 12.81 20.70
CA GLU A 180 -33.39 12.39 20.16
C GLU A 180 -32.22 12.92 20.98
N PRO A 181 -32.07 12.53 22.27
CA PRO A 181 -31.13 13.14 23.18
C PRO A 181 -29.66 12.97 22.79
N GLN A 182 -29.36 12.00 21.95
CA GLN A 182 -28.01 11.76 21.41
C GLN A 182 -27.63 12.72 20.28
N ALA A 183 -28.60 13.18 19.50
CA ALA A 183 -28.36 14.07 18.38
C ALA A 183 -27.78 15.43 18.84
N GLY A 184 -26.59 15.77 18.39
CA GLY A 184 -25.86 16.97 18.76
C GLY A 184 -25.49 17.04 20.23
N SER A 185 -25.39 15.90 20.90
CA SER A 185 -24.90 15.79 22.29
C SER A 185 -23.39 15.96 22.41
N GLY A 186 -22.67 15.96 21.32
CA GLY A 186 -21.20 15.90 21.31
C GLY A 186 -20.61 14.55 21.77
N LEU A 187 -21.44 13.61 22.22
CA LEU A 187 -20.99 12.27 22.63
C LEU A 187 -20.77 11.39 21.40
N VAL A 188 -19.68 10.66 21.36
CA VAL A 188 -19.38 9.66 20.34
C VAL A 188 -19.07 8.32 21.02
N VAL A 189 -19.80 7.27 20.66
CA VAL A 189 -19.53 5.91 21.12
C VAL A 189 -19.16 5.06 19.93
N LEU A 190 -17.94 4.54 19.94
CA LEU A 190 -17.44 3.61 18.92
C LEU A 190 -17.54 2.17 19.41
N GLY A 191 -18.05 1.28 18.58
CA GLY A 191 -17.93 -0.16 18.72
C GLY A 191 -16.71 -0.66 17.95
N LEU A 192 -15.92 -1.50 18.59
CA LEU A 192 -14.72 -2.10 18.02
C LEU A 192 -14.83 -3.62 17.98
N GLY A 193 -13.77 -4.30 17.61
CA GLY A 193 -13.68 -5.74 17.58
C GLY A 193 -14.82 -6.40 16.78
N LYS A 194 -15.42 -7.44 17.32
CA LYS A 194 -16.53 -8.16 16.65
C LYS A 194 -17.79 -7.31 16.51
N LEU A 195 -18.07 -6.42 17.48
CA LEU A 195 -19.22 -5.49 17.39
C LEU A 195 -19.03 -4.50 16.24
N GLY A 196 -17.84 -3.87 16.15
CA GLY A 196 -17.54 -2.92 15.09
C GLY A 196 -17.60 -3.55 13.70
N GLY A 197 -17.14 -4.80 13.56
CA GLY A 197 -17.20 -5.59 12.33
C GLY A 197 -18.58 -6.15 11.97
N ARG A 198 -19.62 -5.98 12.83
CA ARG A 198 -20.92 -6.64 12.73
C ARG A 198 -20.82 -8.18 12.75
N GLU A 199 -19.85 -8.68 13.49
CA GLU A 199 -19.52 -10.10 13.62
C GLU A 199 -19.65 -10.56 15.08
N LEU A 200 -20.57 -9.98 15.86
CA LEU A 200 -20.71 -10.25 17.29
C LEU A 200 -21.05 -11.71 17.56
N ASN A 201 -20.45 -12.29 18.58
CA ASN A 201 -20.75 -13.65 19.04
C ASN A 201 -22.01 -13.68 19.91
N TYR A 202 -22.54 -14.91 20.09
CA TYR A 202 -23.74 -15.16 20.89
C TYR A 202 -23.59 -14.67 22.34
N SER A 203 -22.47 -14.97 23.00
CA SER A 203 -22.13 -14.47 24.34
C SER A 203 -20.73 -13.84 24.32
N SER A 204 -20.63 -12.57 23.96
CA SER A 204 -19.40 -11.82 23.84
C SER A 204 -19.44 -10.57 24.71
N ASP A 205 -18.26 -10.07 25.05
CA ASP A 205 -18.11 -8.68 25.47
C ASP A 205 -18.33 -7.77 24.28
N ILE A 206 -18.78 -6.57 24.54
CA ILE A 206 -18.80 -5.47 23.58
C ILE A 206 -17.66 -4.50 23.87
N ASP A 207 -16.75 -4.37 22.89
CA ASP A 207 -15.62 -3.46 22.98
C ASP A 207 -16.05 -2.04 22.61
N LEU A 208 -15.94 -1.10 23.53
CA LEU A 208 -16.41 0.27 23.35
C LEU A 208 -15.30 1.29 23.61
N ILE A 209 -15.32 2.39 22.84
CA ILE A 209 -14.58 3.60 23.16
C ILE A 209 -15.57 4.77 23.22
N VAL A 210 -15.43 5.62 24.23
CA VAL A 210 -16.30 6.79 24.43
C VAL A 210 -15.48 8.05 24.27
N PHE A 211 -15.88 8.88 23.31
CA PHE A 211 -15.33 10.19 23.08
C PHE A 211 -16.40 11.27 23.22
N PHE A 212 -15.98 12.53 23.37
CA PHE A 212 -16.89 13.67 23.34
C PHE A 212 -16.22 14.88 22.72
N ASP A 213 -17.02 15.72 22.06
CA ASP A 213 -16.60 17.01 21.53
C ASP A 213 -16.91 18.13 22.57
N PRO A 214 -15.90 18.71 23.24
CA PRO A 214 -16.12 19.69 24.29
C PRO A 214 -16.78 20.98 23.77
N GLU A 215 -16.69 21.30 22.49
CA GLU A 215 -17.27 22.48 21.88
C GLU A 215 -18.75 22.29 21.50
N ALA A 216 -19.15 21.06 21.21
CA ALA A 216 -20.53 20.73 20.83
C ALA A 216 -21.45 20.36 22.00
N VAL A 217 -20.90 20.13 23.19
CA VAL A 217 -21.63 19.56 24.32
C VAL A 217 -22.57 20.57 24.97
N PRO A 218 -23.89 20.32 25.00
CA PRO A 218 -24.86 21.20 25.63
C PRO A 218 -24.97 20.92 27.13
N LEU A 219 -23.94 21.22 27.93
CA LEU A 219 -23.93 21.12 29.37
C LEU A 219 -24.35 22.43 30.04
N LYS A 220 -24.85 22.32 31.28
CA LYS A 220 -25.08 23.47 32.14
C LYS A 220 -23.75 24.18 32.40
N GLU A 221 -23.75 25.49 32.38
CA GLU A 221 -22.60 26.33 32.67
C GLU A 221 -21.93 25.91 33.98
N GLY A 222 -20.59 25.79 33.99
CA GLY A 222 -19.78 25.36 35.15
C GLY A 222 -19.63 23.84 35.32
N LEU A 223 -20.22 23.02 34.46
CA LEU A 223 -19.96 21.57 34.46
C LEU A 223 -18.81 21.19 33.52
N GLU A 224 -17.87 20.44 34.05
CA GLU A 224 -16.76 19.91 33.22
C GLU A 224 -17.20 18.68 32.42
N PRO A 225 -16.94 18.64 31.10
CA PRO A 225 -17.36 17.54 30.22
C PRO A 225 -16.75 16.20 30.60
N THR A 226 -15.45 16.12 30.92
CA THR A 226 -14.76 14.84 31.18
C THR A 226 -15.36 14.06 32.35
N PRO A 227 -15.55 14.64 33.55
CA PRO A 227 -16.22 13.92 34.63
C PRO A 227 -17.67 13.57 34.32
N PHE A 228 -18.37 14.42 33.58
CA PHE A 228 -19.76 14.18 33.18
C PHE A 228 -19.89 12.95 32.31
N PHE A 229 -19.15 12.86 31.17
CA PHE A 229 -19.22 11.75 30.26
C PHE A 229 -18.59 10.47 30.80
N THR A 230 -17.58 10.58 31.66
CA THR A 230 -17.04 9.42 32.38
C THR A 230 -18.10 8.75 33.24
N LYS A 231 -18.85 9.56 34.05
CA LYS A 231 -19.97 9.04 34.85
C LYS A 231 -21.10 8.48 34.00
N LEU A 232 -21.40 9.13 32.88
CA LEU A 232 -22.41 8.68 31.93
C LEU A 232 -22.06 7.31 31.34
N ALA A 233 -20.82 7.16 30.84
CA ALA A 233 -20.32 5.89 30.29
C ALA A 233 -20.32 4.78 31.33
N GLN A 234 -19.88 5.05 32.56
CA GLN A 234 -19.92 4.10 33.68
C GLN A 234 -21.34 3.71 34.06
N GLY A 235 -22.27 4.68 34.05
CA GLY A 235 -23.70 4.42 34.30
C GLY A 235 -24.35 3.55 33.25
N ALA A 236 -24.07 3.81 31.96
CA ALA A 236 -24.53 3.00 30.84
C ALA A 236 -23.97 1.57 30.91
N ALA A 237 -22.68 1.42 31.19
CA ALA A 237 -22.07 0.10 31.36
C ALA A 237 -22.71 -0.65 32.55
N LYS A 238 -22.94 0.01 33.69
CA LYS A 238 -23.61 -0.61 34.83
C LYS A 238 -25.00 -1.12 34.43
N LEU A 239 -25.80 -0.29 33.72
CA LEU A 239 -27.15 -0.66 33.27
C LEU A 239 -27.15 -1.89 32.36
N LEU A 240 -26.13 -2.06 31.52
CA LEU A 240 -25.99 -3.16 30.59
C LEU A 240 -25.43 -4.44 31.22
N GLN A 241 -24.45 -4.35 32.11
CA GLN A 241 -23.72 -5.54 32.61
C GLN A 241 -24.17 -6.05 33.97
N GLU A 242 -24.98 -5.28 34.71
CA GLU A 242 -25.45 -5.67 36.02
C GLU A 242 -26.34 -6.93 35.94
N ARG A 243 -25.94 -7.99 36.67
CA ARG A 243 -26.71 -9.24 36.76
C ARG A 243 -27.81 -9.12 37.79
N THR A 244 -29.05 -9.38 37.38
CA THR A 244 -30.22 -9.44 38.23
C THR A 244 -30.92 -10.80 38.04
N ARG A 245 -32.09 -11.00 38.68
CA ARG A 245 -32.94 -12.17 38.44
C ARG A 245 -33.37 -12.30 36.96
N ASP A 246 -33.45 -11.17 36.21
CA ASP A 246 -33.82 -11.14 34.80
C ASP A 246 -32.60 -11.31 33.88
N GLY A 247 -31.40 -11.61 34.44
CA GLY A 247 -30.12 -11.75 33.71
C GLY A 247 -29.34 -10.43 33.60
N TYR A 248 -28.60 -10.29 32.54
CA TYR A 248 -27.85 -9.07 32.14
C TYR A 248 -28.11 -8.80 30.66
N VAL A 249 -27.63 -7.65 30.13
CA VAL A 249 -27.78 -7.32 28.69
C VAL A 249 -26.48 -7.64 27.93
N HIS A 250 -25.40 -6.93 28.21
CA HIS A 250 -24.06 -7.17 27.65
C HIS A 250 -22.97 -6.92 28.69
N ARG A 251 -21.87 -7.67 28.60
CA ARG A 251 -20.60 -7.32 29.26
C ARG A 251 -19.95 -6.21 28.43
N VAL A 252 -19.43 -5.17 29.08
CA VAL A 252 -18.84 -3.98 28.45
C VAL A 252 -17.35 -3.95 28.73
N ASP A 253 -16.55 -3.79 27.67
CA ASP A 253 -15.10 -3.64 27.75
C ASP A 253 -14.64 -2.29 27.20
N TYR A 254 -13.97 -1.49 28.04
CA TYR A 254 -13.39 -0.18 27.67
C TYR A 254 -11.86 -0.23 27.51
N ARG A 255 -11.23 -1.43 27.49
CA ARG A 255 -9.77 -1.55 27.47
C ARG A 255 -9.11 -1.14 26.16
N LEU A 256 -9.86 -1.05 25.06
CA LEU A 256 -9.36 -0.59 23.76
C LEU A 256 -9.27 0.96 23.65
N ARG A 257 -9.65 1.71 24.68
CA ARG A 257 -9.48 3.17 24.68
C ARG A 257 -7.99 3.57 24.75
N PRO A 258 -7.62 4.78 24.31
CA PRO A 258 -6.24 5.29 24.43
C PRO A 258 -5.69 5.18 25.85
N ASP A 259 -4.56 4.52 26.02
CA ASP A 259 -3.85 4.33 27.30
C ASP A 259 -4.79 4.04 28.49
N PRO A 260 -5.38 2.82 28.57
CA PRO A 260 -6.40 2.51 29.59
C PRO A 260 -5.92 2.66 31.04
N GLY A 261 -4.61 2.65 31.27
CA GLY A 261 -3.99 2.81 32.59
C GLY A 261 -3.99 4.26 33.09
N SER A 262 -3.98 5.22 32.19
CA SER A 262 -3.76 6.65 32.51
C SER A 262 -4.94 7.56 32.11
N THR A 263 -5.86 7.09 31.26
CA THR A 263 -6.95 7.89 30.70
C THR A 263 -8.31 7.58 31.32
N PRO A 264 -9.21 8.58 31.45
CA PRO A 264 -10.58 8.35 31.91
C PRO A 264 -11.38 7.51 30.88
N THR A 265 -12.53 6.96 31.32
CA THR A 265 -13.40 6.15 30.45
C THR A 265 -13.94 6.92 29.24
N ALA A 266 -14.14 8.23 29.37
CA ALA A 266 -14.50 9.12 28.28
C ALA A 266 -13.43 10.18 28.09
N MET A 267 -13.00 10.40 26.84
CA MET A 267 -11.94 11.33 26.45
C MET A 267 -12.46 12.35 25.44
N SER A 268 -11.91 13.57 25.42
CA SER A 268 -12.25 14.55 24.40
C SER A 268 -11.71 14.13 23.02
N LEU A 269 -12.45 14.43 21.94
CA LEU A 269 -12.00 14.20 20.55
C LEU A 269 -10.67 14.91 20.29
N ALA A 270 -10.48 16.13 20.78
CA ALA A 270 -9.22 16.87 20.63
C ALA A 270 -8.03 16.10 21.23
N SER A 271 -8.18 15.55 22.44
CA SER A 271 -7.14 14.71 23.06
C SER A 271 -6.93 13.40 22.32
N ALA A 272 -7.99 12.81 21.78
CA ALA A 272 -7.91 11.59 20.98
C ALA A 272 -7.13 11.82 19.68
N TYR A 273 -7.37 12.91 18.96
CA TYR A 273 -6.60 13.28 17.77
C TYR A 273 -5.10 13.40 18.08
N VAL A 274 -4.74 14.16 19.12
CA VAL A 274 -3.35 14.31 19.56
C VAL A 274 -2.73 12.95 19.89
N TYR A 275 -3.46 12.09 20.62
CA TYR A 275 -2.97 10.78 21.00
C TYR A 275 -2.68 9.90 19.77
N TYR A 276 -3.64 9.75 18.84
CA TYR A 276 -3.47 8.88 17.68
C TYR A 276 -2.46 9.43 16.67
N GLU A 277 -2.27 10.74 16.62
CA GLU A 277 -1.27 11.38 15.77
C GLU A 277 0.16 11.20 16.30
N THR A 278 0.35 11.25 17.64
CA THR A 278 1.68 11.30 18.26
C THR A 278 2.10 10.01 18.95
N THR A 279 1.17 9.29 19.58
CA THR A 279 1.44 8.18 20.50
C THR A 279 0.78 6.87 20.08
N GLY A 280 -0.23 6.94 19.19
CA GLY A 280 -1.03 5.79 18.77
C GLY A 280 -0.21 4.58 18.33
N GLN A 281 -0.53 3.41 18.88
CA GLN A 281 0.21 2.16 18.70
C GLN A 281 -0.30 1.36 17.49
N ASN A 282 0.54 0.48 16.94
CA ASN A 282 0.18 -0.32 15.77
C ASN A 282 -0.98 -1.30 16.04
N TRP A 283 -1.07 -1.86 17.27
CA TRP A 283 -2.21 -2.71 17.63
C TRP A 283 -3.53 -1.95 17.66
N GLU A 284 -3.51 -0.64 17.98
CA GLU A 284 -4.71 0.21 17.93
C GLU A 284 -5.16 0.43 16.49
N ARG A 285 -4.23 0.56 15.54
CA ARG A 285 -4.57 0.61 14.11
C ARG A 285 -5.35 -0.64 13.68
N ALA A 286 -4.88 -1.83 14.09
CA ALA A 286 -5.57 -3.09 13.83
C ALA A 286 -6.97 -3.11 14.46
N ALA A 287 -7.12 -2.58 15.67
CA ALA A 287 -8.43 -2.48 16.34
C ALA A 287 -9.38 -1.52 15.60
N PHE A 288 -8.85 -0.40 15.07
CA PHE A 288 -9.63 0.59 14.34
C PHE A 288 -10.08 0.15 12.94
N ILE A 289 -9.50 -0.91 12.36
CA ILE A 289 -10.02 -1.50 11.11
C ILE A 289 -11.52 -1.80 11.23
N LYS A 290 -11.94 -2.32 12.39
CA LYS A 290 -13.33 -2.68 12.65
C LYS A 290 -14.14 -1.59 13.35
N ALA A 291 -13.56 -0.42 13.64
CA ALA A 291 -14.24 0.64 14.37
C ALA A 291 -15.46 1.22 13.62
N ARG A 292 -16.57 1.44 14.34
CA ARG A 292 -17.83 1.96 13.82
C ARG A 292 -18.51 2.82 14.87
N ALA A 293 -19.10 3.97 14.49
CA ALA A 293 -19.95 4.75 15.37
C ALA A 293 -21.28 3.98 15.59
N ILE A 294 -21.65 3.75 16.87
CA ILE A 294 -22.81 2.94 17.23
C ILE A 294 -23.83 3.66 18.10
N ALA A 295 -23.42 4.70 18.83
CA ALA A 295 -24.29 5.54 19.65
C ALA A 295 -23.70 6.93 19.82
N GLY A 296 -24.49 7.86 20.38
CA GLY A 296 -24.14 9.27 20.47
C GLY A 296 -24.41 10.02 19.16
N ASP A 297 -23.61 11.02 18.87
CA ASP A 297 -23.64 11.73 17.59
C ASP A 297 -22.93 10.92 16.53
N ILE A 298 -23.70 10.09 15.80
CA ILE A 298 -23.19 9.18 14.76
C ILE A 298 -22.41 9.96 13.70
N GLN A 299 -22.88 11.14 13.30
CA GLN A 299 -22.20 11.93 12.26
C GLN A 299 -20.84 12.44 12.75
N ALA A 300 -20.73 12.86 14.01
CA ALA A 300 -19.47 13.26 14.61
C ALA A 300 -18.51 12.05 14.69
N GLY A 301 -19.03 10.87 15.06
CA GLY A 301 -18.26 9.63 15.09
C GLY A 301 -17.71 9.20 13.73
N GLU A 302 -18.54 9.27 12.69
CA GLU A 302 -18.09 8.94 11.33
C GLU A 302 -17.08 9.97 10.78
N ARG A 303 -17.23 11.27 11.11
CA ARG A 303 -16.21 12.28 10.80
C ARG A 303 -14.87 11.95 11.47
N PHE A 304 -14.90 11.65 12.77
CA PHE A 304 -13.71 11.28 13.52
C PHE A 304 -13.00 10.07 12.90
N LEU A 305 -13.73 9.02 12.52
CA LEU A 305 -13.17 7.85 11.85
C LEU A 305 -12.60 8.18 10.46
N ALA A 306 -13.21 9.08 9.72
CA ALA A 306 -12.70 9.57 8.44
C ALA A 306 -11.38 10.35 8.63
N ASP A 307 -11.29 11.20 9.63
CA ASP A 307 -10.10 11.97 9.96
C ASP A 307 -8.95 11.09 10.44
N LEU A 308 -9.24 9.95 11.10
CA LEU A 308 -8.25 8.95 11.50
C LEU A 308 -7.76 8.06 10.34
N THR A 309 -8.31 8.22 9.13
CA THR A 309 -7.88 7.44 7.96
C THR A 309 -6.34 7.43 7.75
N PRO A 310 -5.60 8.55 7.90
CA PRO A 310 -4.14 8.54 7.76
C PRO A 310 -3.42 7.74 8.86
N PHE A 311 -4.00 7.67 10.06
CA PHE A 311 -3.47 6.86 11.14
C PHE A 311 -3.67 5.37 10.88
N VAL A 312 -4.89 4.94 10.50
CA VAL A 312 -5.23 3.53 10.29
C VAL A 312 -4.61 3.01 9.00
N TRP A 313 -4.77 3.77 7.90
CA TRP A 313 -4.45 3.39 6.53
C TRP A 313 -3.27 4.20 6.00
N ARG A 314 -2.05 3.85 6.45
CA ARG A 314 -0.84 4.53 5.98
C ARG A 314 -0.60 4.21 4.50
N LYS A 315 -0.32 5.25 3.69
CA LYS A 315 0.01 5.09 2.26
C LYS A 315 1.32 4.34 2.04
N TYR A 316 2.23 4.42 3.01
CA TYR A 316 3.52 3.78 2.97
C TYR A 316 3.48 2.51 3.80
N PHE A 317 4.18 1.50 3.33
CA PHE A 317 4.25 0.18 3.94
C PHE A 317 4.73 0.29 5.40
N ASP A 318 3.90 -0.13 6.32
CA ASP A 318 4.21 -0.09 7.74
C ASP A 318 4.57 -1.49 8.24
N PHE A 319 5.85 -1.76 8.18
CA PHE A 319 6.42 -3.04 8.57
C PHE A 319 6.45 -3.29 10.07
N ALA A 320 6.46 -2.22 10.86
CA ALA A 320 6.35 -2.35 12.30
C ALA A 320 5.01 -2.98 12.69
N ALA A 321 3.92 -2.66 11.98
CA ALA A 321 2.63 -3.30 12.22
C ALA A 321 2.66 -4.82 11.97
N ILE A 322 3.36 -5.28 10.94
CA ILE A 322 3.53 -6.71 10.65
C ILE A 322 4.40 -7.36 11.73
N ALA A 323 5.52 -6.73 12.10
CA ALA A 323 6.40 -7.24 13.14
C ALA A 323 5.71 -7.32 14.50
N ASP A 324 4.88 -6.32 14.85
CA ASP A 324 4.13 -6.33 16.12
C ASP A 324 3.02 -7.40 16.10
N VAL A 325 2.36 -7.62 14.96
CA VAL A 325 1.40 -8.72 14.77
C VAL A 325 2.11 -10.08 14.91
N HIS A 326 3.30 -10.23 14.33
CA HIS A 326 4.12 -11.45 14.51
C HIS A 326 4.66 -11.60 15.93
N ALA A 327 5.02 -10.50 16.60
CA ALA A 327 5.45 -10.53 18.00
C ALA A 327 4.30 -10.93 18.93
N MET A 328 3.11 -10.39 18.73
CA MET A 328 1.90 -10.81 19.46
C MET A 328 1.59 -12.30 19.22
N LYS A 329 1.74 -12.80 17.99
CA LYS A 329 1.59 -14.23 17.68
C LYS A 329 2.59 -15.08 18.47
N ARG A 330 3.89 -14.71 18.45
CA ARG A 330 4.94 -15.45 19.17
C ARG A 330 4.68 -15.49 20.67
N GLN A 331 4.25 -14.39 21.27
CA GLN A 331 3.86 -14.36 22.67
C GLN A 331 2.69 -15.30 22.98
N ILE A 332 1.68 -15.34 22.11
CA ILE A 332 0.53 -16.23 22.26
C ILE A 332 0.94 -17.71 22.10
N HIS A 333 1.83 -18.03 21.15
CA HIS A 333 2.32 -19.40 20.91
C HIS A 333 3.38 -19.85 21.94
N ALA A 334 4.28 -18.98 22.36
CA ALA A 334 5.32 -19.30 23.36
C ALA A 334 4.73 -19.62 24.75
N VAL A 335 3.60 -19.01 25.10
CA VAL A 335 2.89 -19.26 26.36
C VAL A 335 2.15 -20.60 26.37
N ARG A 336 1.89 -21.25 25.21
CA ARG A 336 0.96 -22.41 25.09
C ARG A 336 1.55 -23.68 24.48
N GLY A 337 2.87 -23.78 24.27
CA GLY A 337 3.53 -25.05 23.90
C GLY A 337 3.31 -25.50 22.45
N HIS A 338 4.18 -26.42 21.98
CA HIS A 338 4.16 -27.07 20.66
C HIS A 338 3.25 -28.32 20.69
N GLU A 339 2.01 -28.19 21.19
CA GLU A 339 1.10 -29.35 21.23
C GLU A 339 0.55 -29.65 19.83
N ALA A 340 0.47 -30.97 19.52
CA ALA A 340 -0.24 -31.46 18.33
C ALA A 340 -1.71 -31.03 18.38
N LEU A 341 -2.36 -30.86 17.22
CA LEU A 341 -3.80 -30.58 17.09
C LEU A 341 -4.59 -31.68 17.81
N ALA A 342 -4.95 -31.44 19.08
CA ALA A 342 -5.85 -32.29 19.85
C ALA A 342 -7.23 -31.63 19.89
N VAL A 343 -8.32 -32.41 19.72
CA VAL A 343 -9.67 -31.88 19.70
C VAL A 343 -10.16 -31.58 21.13
N ALA A 344 -9.93 -32.49 22.07
CA ALA A 344 -10.29 -32.30 23.47
C ALA A 344 -9.53 -31.10 24.06
N GLY A 345 -10.26 -30.14 24.61
CA GLY A 345 -9.69 -28.93 25.19
C GLY A 345 -9.18 -27.90 24.17
N HIS A 346 -9.36 -28.12 22.86
CA HIS A 346 -8.89 -27.19 21.82
C HIS A 346 -9.55 -25.81 21.97
N ASP A 347 -8.74 -24.78 21.87
CA ASP A 347 -9.21 -23.39 21.82
C ASP A 347 -9.48 -23.02 20.36
N ILE A 348 -10.75 -23.04 19.95
CA ILE A 348 -11.15 -22.79 18.56
C ILE A 348 -10.91 -21.37 18.08
N LYS A 349 -10.65 -20.45 18.99
CA LYS A 349 -10.36 -19.04 18.65
C LYS A 349 -8.85 -18.78 18.63
N LEU A 350 -8.14 -19.16 19.70
CA LEU A 350 -6.73 -18.84 19.90
C LEU A 350 -5.79 -20.00 19.59
N GLY A 351 -6.31 -21.22 19.44
CA GLY A 351 -5.55 -22.40 19.08
C GLY A 351 -5.09 -22.38 17.63
N ARG A 352 -4.22 -23.34 17.28
CA ARG A 352 -3.73 -23.50 15.90
C ARG A 352 -4.87 -23.83 14.96
N GLY A 353 -4.92 -23.17 13.82
CA GLY A 353 -6.02 -23.28 12.85
C GLY A 353 -7.32 -22.63 13.33
N GLY A 354 -7.28 -21.75 14.34
CA GLY A 354 -8.45 -21.11 14.93
C GLY A 354 -8.86 -19.81 14.25
N ILE A 355 -9.99 -19.27 14.73
CA ILE A 355 -10.64 -18.05 14.20
C ILE A 355 -9.65 -16.87 14.13
N ARG A 356 -8.80 -16.72 15.15
CA ARG A 356 -7.84 -15.62 15.26
C ARG A 356 -6.82 -15.64 14.13
N GLU A 357 -6.42 -16.80 13.64
CA GLU A 357 -5.48 -16.91 12.53
C GLU A 357 -6.12 -16.41 11.22
N ILE A 358 -7.40 -16.68 11.00
CA ILE A 358 -8.14 -16.18 9.83
C ILE A 358 -8.32 -14.67 9.92
N GLU A 359 -8.73 -14.14 11.08
CA GLU A 359 -8.88 -12.69 11.30
C GLU A 359 -7.55 -11.96 11.11
N PHE A 360 -6.44 -12.51 11.64
CA PHE A 360 -5.12 -11.93 11.45
C PHE A 360 -4.63 -12.00 10.01
N PHE A 361 -4.93 -13.10 9.32
CA PHE A 361 -4.62 -13.24 7.90
C PHE A 361 -5.20 -12.06 7.10
N VAL A 362 -6.47 -11.75 7.33
CA VAL A 362 -7.18 -10.65 6.66
C VAL A 362 -6.66 -9.29 7.12
N GLN A 363 -6.63 -9.04 8.44
CA GLN A 363 -6.27 -7.72 8.98
C GLN A 363 -4.83 -7.33 8.67
N THR A 364 -3.90 -8.28 8.64
CA THR A 364 -2.51 -8.02 8.26
C THR A 364 -2.44 -7.51 6.83
N GLN A 365 -3.13 -8.16 5.90
CA GLN A 365 -3.16 -7.72 4.50
C GLN A 365 -3.88 -6.38 4.34
N GLN A 366 -4.94 -6.14 5.10
CA GLN A 366 -5.61 -4.84 5.13
C GLN A 366 -4.68 -3.73 5.60
N LEU A 367 -3.90 -3.93 6.66
CA LEU A 367 -2.93 -2.94 7.15
C LEU A 367 -1.81 -2.68 6.14
N VAL A 368 -1.41 -3.71 5.40
CA VAL A 368 -0.36 -3.64 4.39
C VAL A 368 -0.83 -2.89 3.14
N PHE A 369 -1.98 -3.27 2.60
CA PHE A 369 -2.43 -2.82 1.28
C PHE A 369 -3.55 -1.78 1.32
N GLY A 370 -4.32 -1.69 2.40
CA GLY A 370 -5.48 -0.80 2.52
C GLY A 370 -5.15 0.68 2.43
N GLY A 371 -3.90 1.08 2.68
CA GLY A 371 -3.45 2.45 2.45
C GLY A 371 -3.52 2.88 0.98
N ARG A 372 -3.24 1.95 0.08
CA ARG A 372 -3.24 2.15 -1.39
C ARG A 372 -4.50 1.63 -2.07
N ARG A 373 -5.16 0.63 -1.47
CA ARG A 373 -6.34 -0.05 -2.02
C ARG A 373 -7.56 0.18 -1.11
N PRO A 374 -8.35 1.25 -1.33
CA PRO A 374 -9.50 1.57 -0.48
C PRO A 374 -10.55 0.45 -0.40
N MET A 375 -10.66 -0.41 -1.42
CA MET A 375 -11.56 -1.56 -1.42
C MET A 375 -11.24 -2.58 -0.31
N LEU A 376 -10.00 -2.60 0.20
CA LEU A 376 -9.57 -3.48 1.29
C LEU A 376 -9.82 -2.88 2.69
N ARG A 377 -10.52 -1.76 2.82
CA ARG A 377 -10.80 -1.08 4.10
C ARG A 377 -12.12 -1.51 4.74
N GLY A 378 -12.66 -2.64 4.34
CA GLY A 378 -13.87 -3.20 4.93
C GLY A 378 -13.66 -3.68 6.37
N ARG A 379 -14.77 -3.77 7.14
CA ARG A 379 -14.74 -4.12 8.58
C ARG A 379 -14.95 -5.61 8.84
N SER A 380 -15.59 -6.34 7.92
CA SER A 380 -16.00 -7.75 8.09
C SER A 380 -15.01 -8.70 7.42
N THR A 381 -14.72 -9.82 8.07
CA THR A 381 -13.66 -10.77 7.68
C THR A 381 -13.95 -11.47 6.34
N VAL A 382 -15.12 -12.06 6.16
CA VAL A 382 -15.45 -12.84 4.93
C VAL A 382 -15.53 -11.95 3.69
N PRO A 383 -16.20 -10.79 3.69
CA PRO A 383 -16.16 -9.86 2.55
C PRO A 383 -14.76 -9.43 2.17
N MET A 384 -13.87 -9.28 3.15
CA MET A 384 -12.48 -8.89 2.86
C MET A 384 -11.66 -10.02 2.25
N LEU A 385 -11.94 -11.29 2.57
CA LEU A 385 -11.35 -12.42 1.83
C LEU A 385 -11.75 -12.38 0.35
N ALA A 386 -13.00 -12.03 0.04
CA ALA A 386 -13.46 -11.85 -1.34
C ALA A 386 -12.71 -10.69 -2.03
N SER A 387 -12.62 -9.52 -1.38
CA SER A 387 -11.89 -8.36 -1.93
C SER A 387 -10.40 -8.62 -2.12
N LEU A 388 -9.75 -9.36 -1.21
CA LEU A 388 -8.36 -9.77 -1.35
C LEU A 388 -8.15 -10.71 -2.55
N HIS A 389 -9.11 -11.57 -2.83
CA HIS A 389 -9.09 -12.42 -4.02
C HIS A 389 -9.32 -11.62 -5.31
N GLU A 390 -10.31 -10.74 -5.33
CA GLU A 390 -10.61 -9.86 -6.47
C GLU A 390 -9.42 -8.96 -6.84
N ASP A 391 -8.66 -8.50 -5.85
CA ASP A 391 -7.44 -7.68 -6.05
C ASP A 391 -6.17 -8.53 -6.27
N GLY A 392 -6.30 -9.87 -6.36
CA GLY A 392 -5.22 -10.79 -6.76
C GLY A 392 -4.23 -11.19 -5.64
N TRP A 393 -4.51 -10.84 -4.38
CA TRP A 393 -3.60 -11.14 -3.25
C TRP A 393 -3.68 -12.56 -2.75
N ILE A 394 -4.83 -13.21 -2.91
CA ILE A 394 -5.05 -14.60 -2.50
C ILE A 394 -5.70 -15.40 -3.62
N SER A 395 -5.43 -16.71 -3.65
CA SER A 395 -6.09 -17.61 -4.60
C SER A 395 -7.58 -17.80 -4.29
N ALA A 396 -8.37 -18.20 -5.29
CA ALA A 396 -9.77 -18.57 -5.09
C ALA A 396 -9.89 -19.70 -4.05
N GLN A 397 -8.98 -20.67 -4.07
CA GLN A 397 -8.94 -21.76 -3.09
C GLN A 397 -8.75 -21.22 -1.67
N ALA A 398 -7.81 -20.30 -1.45
CA ALA A 398 -7.56 -19.70 -0.13
C ALA A 398 -8.79 -18.92 0.37
N ARG A 399 -9.43 -18.13 -0.51
CA ARG A 399 -10.68 -17.44 -0.19
C ARG A 399 -11.75 -18.40 0.29
N ASP A 400 -12.03 -19.44 -0.48
CA ASP A 400 -13.13 -20.37 -0.21
C ASP A 400 -12.86 -21.21 1.04
N GLU A 401 -11.67 -21.79 1.16
CA GLU A 401 -11.29 -22.62 2.31
C GLU A 401 -11.25 -21.82 3.62
N LEU A 402 -10.75 -20.58 3.60
CA LEU A 402 -10.74 -19.72 4.80
C LEU A 402 -12.14 -19.20 5.16
N ALA A 403 -12.99 -18.90 4.18
CA ALA A 403 -14.38 -18.50 4.42
C ALA A 403 -15.20 -19.65 5.01
N GLU A 404 -15.08 -20.86 4.46
CA GLU A 404 -15.73 -22.08 4.99
C GLU A 404 -15.24 -22.40 6.41
N ALA A 405 -13.93 -22.36 6.65
CA ALA A 405 -13.36 -22.60 7.97
C ALA A 405 -13.82 -21.54 8.99
N TYR A 406 -13.88 -20.26 8.58
CA TYR A 406 -14.39 -19.19 9.43
C TYR A 406 -15.84 -19.44 9.82
N ALA A 407 -16.71 -19.74 8.86
CA ALA A 407 -18.12 -20.03 9.11
C ALA A 407 -18.29 -21.23 10.06
N PHE A 408 -17.57 -22.31 9.80
CA PHE A 408 -17.56 -23.50 10.65
C PHE A 408 -17.13 -23.19 12.10
N LEU A 409 -15.96 -22.62 12.28
CA LEU A 409 -15.39 -22.31 13.60
C LEU A 409 -16.28 -21.32 14.38
N ARG A 410 -16.86 -20.33 13.71
CA ARG A 410 -17.80 -19.38 14.33
C ARG A 410 -19.10 -20.05 14.76
N THR A 411 -19.63 -20.98 13.97
CA THR A 411 -20.80 -21.78 14.37
C THR A 411 -20.49 -22.61 15.62
N ILE A 412 -19.33 -23.25 15.67
CA ILE A 412 -18.89 -24.01 16.85
C ILE A 412 -18.73 -23.08 18.07
N GLU A 413 -18.15 -21.88 17.90
CA GLU A 413 -18.02 -20.88 18.97
C GLU A 413 -19.41 -20.47 19.52
N HIS A 414 -20.40 -20.25 18.64
CA HIS A 414 -21.78 -19.96 19.06
C HIS A 414 -22.39 -21.11 19.84
N ARG A 415 -22.24 -22.36 19.37
CA ARG A 415 -22.75 -23.53 20.08
C ARG A 415 -22.18 -23.67 21.48
N LEU A 416 -20.86 -23.47 21.64
CA LEU A 416 -20.18 -23.45 22.95
C LEU A 416 -20.80 -22.42 23.89
N GLN A 417 -21.02 -21.21 23.38
CA GLN A 417 -21.55 -20.11 24.17
C GLN A 417 -23.04 -20.29 24.53
N MET A 418 -23.81 -20.95 23.66
CA MET A 418 -25.23 -21.24 23.88
C MET A 418 -25.48 -22.24 24.98
N VAL A 419 -24.52 -23.10 25.33
CA VAL A 419 -24.72 -24.13 26.37
C VAL A 419 -25.08 -23.49 27.73
N ARG A 420 -24.35 -22.44 28.17
CA ARG A 420 -24.48 -21.81 29.50
C ARG A 420 -24.46 -20.27 29.50
N ASP A 421 -24.54 -19.62 28.36
CA ASP A 421 -24.33 -18.16 28.16
C ASP A 421 -22.97 -17.71 28.74
N GLU A 422 -21.90 -18.45 28.45
CA GLU A 422 -20.55 -18.19 28.92
C GLU A 422 -19.67 -17.74 27.75
N GLN A 423 -18.73 -16.85 28.04
CA GLN A 423 -17.69 -16.45 27.08
C GLN A 423 -16.60 -17.53 27.02
N THR A 424 -16.94 -18.67 26.44
CA THR A 424 -16.01 -19.78 26.28
C THR A 424 -15.70 -20.04 24.82
N GLN A 425 -14.48 -20.49 24.57
CA GLN A 425 -13.96 -20.83 23.23
C GLN A 425 -13.18 -22.14 23.25
N ARG A 426 -13.19 -22.85 24.41
CA ARG A 426 -12.52 -24.12 24.56
C ARG A 426 -13.51 -25.26 24.52
N LEU A 427 -13.18 -26.26 23.72
CA LEU A 427 -13.91 -27.50 23.68
C LEU A 427 -13.79 -28.26 25.03
N PRO A 428 -14.79 -29.02 25.41
CA PRO A 428 -14.69 -29.88 26.59
C PRO A 428 -13.47 -30.81 26.55
N THR A 429 -12.89 -31.06 27.71
CA THR A 429 -11.81 -32.04 27.88
C THR A 429 -12.32 -33.44 28.21
N ASP A 430 -13.46 -33.48 28.87
CA ASP A 430 -14.14 -34.74 29.16
C ASP A 430 -14.78 -35.34 27.90
N ARG A 431 -14.59 -36.62 27.67
CA ARG A 431 -15.05 -37.29 26.45
C ARG A 431 -16.58 -37.32 26.32
N ALA A 432 -17.29 -37.51 27.42
CA ALA A 432 -18.77 -37.57 27.38
C ALA A 432 -19.37 -36.19 27.12
N GLU A 433 -18.81 -35.14 27.73
CA GLU A 433 -19.20 -33.76 27.43
C GLU A 433 -18.88 -33.38 25.98
N LEU A 434 -17.75 -33.85 25.43
CA LEU A 434 -17.35 -33.59 24.05
C LEU A 434 -18.24 -34.33 23.05
N GLU A 435 -18.65 -35.57 23.36
CA GLU A 435 -19.65 -36.31 22.56
C GLU A 435 -21.01 -35.63 22.57
N ASN A 436 -21.47 -35.15 23.73
CA ASN A 436 -22.69 -34.36 23.84
C ASN A 436 -22.58 -33.07 23.02
N PHE A 437 -21.48 -32.36 23.12
CA PHE A 437 -21.23 -31.12 22.34
C PHE A 437 -21.20 -31.39 20.83
N ALA A 438 -20.56 -32.50 20.39
CA ALA A 438 -20.55 -32.89 18.97
C ALA A 438 -21.97 -33.05 18.40
N ARG A 439 -22.88 -33.68 19.16
CA ARG A 439 -24.30 -33.80 18.78
C ARG A 439 -24.97 -32.42 18.73
N PHE A 440 -24.74 -31.58 19.73
CA PHE A 440 -25.28 -30.19 19.71
C PHE A 440 -24.77 -29.39 18.52
N ALA A 441 -23.52 -29.63 18.07
CA ALA A 441 -22.96 -29.04 16.86
C ALA A 441 -23.54 -29.63 15.55
N GLY A 442 -24.47 -30.61 15.63
CA GLY A 442 -25.17 -31.21 14.50
C GLY A 442 -24.50 -32.48 13.95
N TYR A 443 -23.48 -33.04 14.64
CA TYR A 443 -22.82 -34.25 14.21
C TYR A 443 -23.44 -35.50 14.87
N PRO A 444 -23.61 -36.62 14.16
CA PRO A 444 -24.19 -37.84 14.73
C PRO A 444 -23.25 -38.46 15.78
N ASP A 445 -21.93 -38.27 15.65
CA ASP A 445 -20.92 -38.82 16.54
C ASP A 445 -19.69 -37.91 16.66
N LEU A 446 -18.86 -38.22 17.64
CA LEU A 446 -17.63 -37.47 17.90
C LEU A 446 -16.61 -37.59 16.76
N ALA A 447 -16.49 -38.74 16.12
CA ALA A 447 -15.49 -38.97 15.08
C ALA A 447 -15.74 -38.08 13.84
N GLY A 448 -17.00 -37.91 13.45
CA GLY A 448 -17.36 -36.98 12.37
C GLY A 448 -17.07 -35.52 12.73
N PHE A 449 -17.32 -35.12 13.97
CA PHE A 449 -16.99 -33.76 14.44
C PHE A 449 -15.46 -33.54 14.48
N GLU A 450 -14.70 -34.50 15.04
CA GLU A 450 -13.24 -34.41 15.08
C GLU A 450 -12.62 -34.29 13.69
N ALA A 451 -13.11 -35.15 12.75
CA ALA A 451 -12.62 -35.10 11.37
C ALA A 451 -12.87 -33.73 10.71
N ALA A 452 -14.07 -33.16 10.89
CA ALA A 452 -14.41 -31.84 10.34
C ALA A 452 -13.57 -30.73 10.95
N LEU A 453 -13.45 -30.69 12.28
CA LEU A 453 -12.64 -29.68 12.98
C LEU A 453 -11.18 -29.72 12.54
N LEU A 454 -10.60 -30.91 12.50
CA LEU A 454 -9.20 -31.09 12.09
C LEU A 454 -8.98 -30.74 10.62
N ALA A 455 -9.94 -31.03 9.74
CA ALA A 455 -9.85 -30.65 8.33
C ALA A 455 -9.83 -29.13 8.15
N HIS A 456 -10.74 -28.39 8.80
CA HIS A 456 -10.77 -26.93 8.75
C HIS A 456 -9.53 -26.31 9.40
N ALA A 457 -9.13 -26.77 10.57
CA ALA A 457 -7.96 -26.27 11.26
C ALA A 457 -6.66 -26.46 10.44
N ARG A 458 -6.49 -27.60 9.76
CA ARG A 458 -5.34 -27.85 8.88
C ARG A 458 -5.35 -26.93 7.66
N ARG A 459 -6.51 -26.66 7.03
CA ARG A 459 -6.63 -25.71 5.91
C ARG A 459 -6.22 -24.30 6.36
N VAL A 460 -6.74 -23.85 7.49
CA VAL A 460 -6.36 -22.53 8.04
C VAL A 460 -4.85 -22.46 8.30
N GLN A 461 -4.28 -23.49 8.92
CA GLN A 461 -2.83 -23.56 9.15
C GLN A 461 -2.03 -23.50 7.85
N ALA A 462 -2.44 -24.24 6.83
CA ALA A 462 -1.74 -24.28 5.54
C ALA A 462 -1.69 -22.88 4.89
N HIS A 463 -2.83 -22.19 4.81
CA HIS A 463 -2.87 -20.84 4.26
C HIS A 463 -2.16 -19.82 5.14
N TYR A 464 -2.27 -19.96 6.46
CA TYR A 464 -1.61 -19.09 7.40
C TYR A 464 -0.08 -19.29 7.39
N ALA A 465 0.39 -20.55 7.23
CA ALA A 465 1.79 -20.89 7.10
C ALA A 465 2.43 -20.23 5.87
N LEU A 466 1.73 -20.24 4.72
CA LEU A 466 2.19 -19.59 3.49
C LEU A 466 2.47 -18.08 3.66
N LEU A 467 1.75 -17.43 4.57
CA LEU A 467 1.98 -16.00 4.85
C LEU A 467 3.03 -15.74 5.92
N PHE A 468 3.21 -16.67 6.87
CA PHE A 468 3.85 -16.37 8.15
C PHE A 468 4.88 -17.41 8.63
N GLU A 469 4.88 -18.63 8.08
CA GLU A 469 5.75 -19.74 8.51
C GLU A 469 6.92 -19.99 7.54
N ALA A 470 7.12 -19.19 6.51
CA ALA A 470 8.39 -19.15 5.80
C ALA A 470 9.49 -18.51 6.68
N GLY A 471 9.50 -18.85 7.95
CA GLY A 471 10.66 -18.65 8.81
C GLY A 471 11.62 -19.79 8.53
N PRO A 472 12.87 -19.52 8.13
CA PRO A 472 13.83 -20.57 7.91
C PRO A 472 14.03 -21.35 9.21
N ASP A 473 13.96 -22.67 9.12
CA ASP A 473 14.66 -23.52 10.06
C ASP A 473 16.08 -22.97 10.19
N LEU A 474 16.51 -22.55 11.36
CA LEU A 474 17.87 -22.04 11.61
C LEU A 474 18.95 -23.09 11.31
N SER A 475 18.57 -24.33 11.07
CA SER A 475 19.36 -25.42 10.50
C SER A 475 19.29 -25.44 8.97
N SER A 476 19.56 -24.31 8.31
CA SER A 476 19.49 -24.23 6.85
C SER A 476 20.69 -24.91 6.18
N GLU A 477 20.49 -25.33 4.95
CA GLU A 477 21.45 -25.92 3.98
C GLU A 477 22.79 -25.17 3.80
N VAL A 478 23.02 -24.06 4.53
CA VAL A 478 24.16 -23.14 4.37
C VAL A 478 25.29 -23.45 5.35
N GLY A 479 25.14 -24.40 6.28
CA GLY A 479 26.11 -24.67 7.35
C GLY A 479 25.97 -23.73 8.56
N ASP A 480 26.76 -23.94 9.58
CA ASP A 480 26.71 -23.17 10.83
C ASP A 480 27.29 -21.76 10.64
N LEU A 481 26.45 -20.75 10.65
CA LEU A 481 26.84 -19.34 10.66
C LEU A 481 26.65 -18.78 12.10
N VAL A 482 27.73 -18.72 12.86
CA VAL A 482 27.75 -18.21 14.24
C VAL A 482 28.47 -16.87 14.31
N PHE A 483 27.74 -15.79 14.60
CA PHE A 483 28.28 -14.44 14.74
C PHE A 483 28.32 -13.97 16.21
N SER A 484 28.13 -14.86 17.17
CA SER A 484 28.17 -14.58 18.62
C SER A 484 29.56 -14.84 19.19
N GLY A 485 30.02 -13.95 20.07
CA GLY A 485 31.30 -14.09 20.76
C GLY A 485 32.37 -13.09 20.33
N SER A 486 33.51 -13.08 21.02
CA SER A 486 34.65 -12.19 20.76
C SER A 486 35.70 -12.78 19.82
N ALA A 487 35.62 -14.07 19.49
CA ALA A 487 36.50 -14.75 18.55
C ALA A 487 35.74 -15.25 17.34
N ASP A 488 36.42 -15.34 16.20
CA ASP A 488 35.85 -15.85 14.95
C ASP A 488 35.76 -17.38 15.01
N ASP A 489 34.58 -17.90 14.69
CA ASP A 489 34.36 -19.32 14.59
C ASP A 489 34.94 -19.89 13.28
N PRO A 490 35.88 -20.86 13.33
CA PRO A 490 36.52 -21.40 12.14
C PRO A 490 35.54 -22.02 11.13
N ALA A 491 34.43 -22.62 11.57
CA ALA A 491 33.41 -23.21 10.71
C ALA A 491 32.63 -22.12 9.97
N THR A 492 32.31 -21.02 10.64
CA THR A 492 31.67 -19.84 10.04
C THR A 492 32.56 -19.23 8.96
N LEU A 493 33.87 -19.05 9.23
CA LEU A 493 34.81 -18.52 8.24
C LEU A 493 34.93 -19.44 7.01
N ALA A 494 34.96 -20.76 7.22
CA ALA A 494 34.99 -21.73 6.13
C ALA A 494 33.70 -21.66 5.28
N THR A 495 32.54 -21.56 5.91
CA THR A 495 31.23 -21.38 5.24
C THR A 495 31.19 -20.10 4.41
N LEU A 496 31.63 -18.98 4.97
CA LEU A 496 31.67 -17.70 4.25
C LEU A 496 32.59 -17.74 3.01
N ARG A 497 33.77 -18.43 3.12
CA ARG A 497 34.67 -18.65 1.96
C ARG A 497 33.99 -19.50 0.90
N SER A 498 33.28 -20.58 1.28
CA SER A 498 32.56 -21.43 0.33
C SER A 498 31.40 -20.70 -0.37
N LEU A 499 30.84 -19.68 0.28
CA LEU A 499 29.82 -18.79 -0.27
C LEU A 499 30.38 -17.72 -1.21
N GLY A 500 31.73 -17.59 -1.35
CA GLY A 500 32.34 -16.66 -2.27
C GLY A 500 32.81 -15.33 -1.66
N PHE A 501 32.73 -15.14 -0.36
CA PHE A 501 33.30 -13.97 0.31
C PHE A 501 34.85 -14.06 0.34
N ARG A 502 35.53 -12.98 -0.09
CA ARG A 502 36.98 -12.89 -0.12
C ARG A 502 37.60 -12.56 1.23
N ASP A 503 36.86 -11.82 2.06
CA ASP A 503 37.28 -11.36 3.38
C ASP A 503 36.24 -11.79 4.47
N PRO A 504 36.19 -13.08 4.83
CA PRO A 504 35.25 -13.62 5.80
C PRO A 504 35.34 -13.01 7.20
N GLU A 505 36.57 -12.63 7.60
CA GLU A 505 36.82 -11.97 8.87
C GLU A 505 36.11 -10.61 8.94
N ARG A 506 36.18 -9.84 7.86
CA ARG A 506 35.45 -8.58 7.73
C ARG A 506 33.93 -8.77 7.74
N VAL A 507 33.43 -9.83 7.10
CA VAL A 507 31.99 -10.19 7.15
C VAL A 507 31.57 -10.40 8.59
N THR A 508 32.33 -11.21 9.32
CA THR A 508 32.04 -11.54 10.75
C THR A 508 32.04 -10.28 11.61
N ASP A 509 33.05 -9.42 11.46
CA ASP A 509 33.16 -8.16 12.21
C ASP A 509 32.02 -7.19 11.90
N THR A 510 31.61 -7.10 10.64
CA THR A 510 30.50 -6.26 10.21
C THR A 510 29.18 -6.74 10.82
N VAL A 511 28.86 -8.01 10.70
CA VAL A 511 27.62 -8.59 11.25
C VAL A 511 27.62 -8.50 12.78
N ARG A 512 28.74 -8.77 13.45
CA ARG A 512 28.91 -8.59 14.88
C ARG A 512 28.67 -7.13 15.29
N GLY A 513 29.20 -6.17 14.51
CA GLY A 513 28.96 -4.75 14.71
C GLY A 513 27.47 -4.37 14.65
N TRP A 514 26.70 -5.01 13.77
CA TRP A 514 25.24 -4.84 13.71
C TRP A 514 24.55 -5.36 14.98
N HIS A 515 24.92 -6.55 15.46
CA HIS A 515 24.36 -7.12 16.70
C HIS A 515 24.68 -6.27 17.94
N PHE A 516 25.82 -5.58 17.95
CA PHE A 516 26.16 -4.61 19.01
C PHE A 516 25.49 -3.24 18.86
N GLY A 517 24.65 -3.05 17.82
CA GLY A 517 23.94 -1.79 17.59
C GLY A 517 24.83 -0.63 17.16
N ARG A 518 26.00 -0.92 16.56
CA ARG A 518 26.94 0.12 16.09
C ARG A 518 26.41 0.94 14.91
N ARG A 519 25.44 0.42 14.17
CA ARG A 519 24.78 1.16 13.06
C ARG A 519 23.41 1.69 13.52
N ALA A 520 23.03 2.86 13.00
CA ALA A 520 21.79 3.54 13.39
C ALA A 520 20.55 2.66 13.18
N ALA A 521 20.49 1.95 12.06
CA ALA A 521 19.43 1.04 11.68
C ALA A 521 19.10 -0.04 12.70
N VAL A 522 20.10 -0.51 13.45
CA VAL A 522 20.02 -1.68 14.35
C VAL A 522 20.25 -1.33 15.82
N ARG A 523 20.05 -0.08 16.21
CA ARG A 523 20.21 0.36 17.60
C ARG A 523 19.15 -0.22 18.55
N SER A 524 17.91 -0.37 18.06
CA SER A 524 16.83 -0.88 18.90
C SER A 524 16.99 -2.39 19.16
N PRO A 525 16.60 -2.88 20.37
CA PRO A 525 16.62 -4.31 20.66
C PRO A 525 15.80 -5.12 19.65
N ARG A 526 14.66 -4.57 19.21
CA ARG A 526 13.78 -5.22 18.24
C ARG A 526 14.43 -5.37 16.87
N ALA A 527 15.15 -4.35 16.39
CA ALA A 527 15.87 -4.45 15.13
C ALA A 527 16.93 -5.55 15.16
N ARG A 528 17.64 -5.70 16.29
CA ARG A 528 18.65 -6.75 16.47
C ARG A 528 18.05 -8.15 16.54
N GLU A 529 16.88 -8.30 17.15
CA GLU A 529 16.16 -9.58 17.20
C GLU A 529 15.76 -10.05 15.79
N VAL A 530 15.12 -9.18 15.00
CA VAL A 530 14.75 -9.47 13.61
C VAL A 530 15.98 -9.74 12.75
N LEU A 531 17.05 -8.95 12.94
CA LEU A 531 18.32 -9.14 12.22
C LEU A 531 18.93 -10.51 12.50
N THR A 532 18.90 -10.98 13.75
CA THR A 532 19.45 -12.29 14.10
C THR A 532 18.80 -13.43 13.33
N GLU A 533 17.47 -13.34 13.14
CA GLU A 533 16.72 -14.33 12.36
C GLU A 533 16.98 -14.18 10.83
N LEU A 534 17.24 -12.96 10.36
CA LEU A 534 17.43 -12.65 8.94
C LEU A 534 18.84 -12.97 8.44
N VAL A 535 19.87 -12.77 9.25
CA VAL A 535 21.29 -12.78 8.83
C VAL A 535 21.67 -14.00 7.98
N PRO A 536 21.34 -15.25 8.33
CA PRO A 536 21.75 -16.40 7.51
C PRO A 536 21.19 -16.33 6.09
N ALA A 537 19.91 -15.99 5.93
CA ALA A 537 19.26 -15.87 4.64
C ALA A 537 19.75 -14.63 3.86
N LEU A 538 20.09 -13.55 4.56
CA LEU A 538 20.65 -12.33 3.96
C LEU A 538 22.07 -12.57 3.43
N ILE A 539 22.94 -13.22 4.20
CA ILE A 539 24.29 -13.58 3.78
C ILE A 539 24.24 -14.49 2.54
N LYS A 540 23.31 -15.48 2.52
CA LYS A 540 23.10 -16.35 1.34
C LYS A 540 22.68 -15.52 0.11
N ALA A 541 21.77 -14.57 0.28
CA ALA A 541 21.31 -13.70 -0.80
C ALA A 541 22.45 -12.79 -1.32
N LEU A 542 23.26 -12.20 -0.43
CA LEU A 542 24.42 -11.39 -0.80
C LEU A 542 25.50 -12.23 -1.52
N ALA A 543 25.72 -13.47 -1.08
CA ALA A 543 26.62 -14.41 -1.71
C ALA A 543 26.25 -14.76 -3.17
N GLY A 544 24.95 -14.70 -3.51
CA GLY A 544 24.46 -14.87 -4.87
C GLY A 544 24.76 -13.71 -5.81
N THR A 545 25.27 -12.58 -5.31
CA THR A 545 25.60 -11.40 -6.12
C THR A 545 26.99 -11.53 -6.78
N PRO A 546 27.27 -10.76 -7.83
CA PRO A 546 28.60 -10.80 -8.49
C PRO A 546 29.77 -10.40 -7.56
N ASP A 547 29.51 -9.57 -6.55
CA ASP A 547 30.51 -9.16 -5.56
C ASP A 547 29.89 -9.15 -4.16
N PRO A 548 29.94 -10.29 -3.45
CA PRO A 548 29.40 -10.41 -2.12
C PRO A 548 29.98 -9.41 -1.10
N ASP A 549 31.29 -9.15 -1.18
CA ASP A 549 31.98 -8.23 -0.27
C ASP A 549 31.52 -6.77 -0.47
N ALA A 550 31.38 -6.35 -1.74
CA ALA A 550 30.86 -5.03 -2.05
C ALA A 550 29.37 -4.90 -1.67
N ALA A 551 28.56 -5.95 -1.90
CA ALA A 551 27.15 -5.97 -1.50
C ALA A 551 26.99 -5.80 0.02
N LEU A 552 27.80 -6.50 0.81
CA LEU A 552 27.82 -6.37 2.28
C LEU A 552 28.26 -4.96 2.70
N ALA A 553 29.30 -4.41 2.07
CA ALA A 553 29.79 -3.06 2.38
C ALA A 553 28.75 -1.97 2.06
N ASN A 554 27.97 -2.15 0.97
CA ASN A 554 26.86 -1.26 0.62
C ASN A 554 25.73 -1.36 1.64
N LEU A 555 25.40 -2.57 2.09
CA LEU A 555 24.41 -2.78 3.14
C LEU A 555 24.84 -2.14 4.46
N ASP A 556 26.09 -2.29 4.85
CA ASP A 556 26.62 -1.69 6.07
C ASP A 556 26.58 -0.16 6.03
N ARG A 557 26.89 0.45 4.87
CA ARG A 557 26.72 1.89 4.65
C ARG A 557 25.26 2.32 4.74
N ALA A 558 24.36 1.54 4.14
CA ALA A 558 22.92 1.77 4.22
C ALA A 558 22.42 1.76 5.67
N PHE A 559 22.82 0.76 6.45
CA PHE A 559 22.48 0.66 7.88
C PHE A 559 23.06 1.80 8.72
N GLY A 560 24.18 2.37 8.30
CA GLY A 560 24.76 3.58 8.94
C GLY A 560 23.92 4.85 8.74
N ARG A 561 23.18 4.94 7.64
CA ARG A 561 22.41 6.12 7.24
C ARG A 561 20.91 6.02 7.59
N MET A 562 20.37 4.83 7.74
CA MET A 562 18.97 4.61 8.12
C MET A 562 18.78 4.91 9.61
N PRO A 563 17.85 5.79 10.01
CA PRO A 563 17.61 6.07 11.42
C PRO A 563 16.96 4.89 12.18
N ALA A 564 16.19 4.05 11.48
CA ALA A 564 15.59 2.81 11.98
C ALA A 564 15.34 1.86 10.80
N ALA A 565 15.54 0.56 10.99
CA ALA A 565 15.38 -0.44 9.93
C ALA A 565 14.55 -1.67 10.34
N VAL A 566 13.82 -1.64 11.47
CA VAL A 566 13.01 -2.79 11.92
C VAL A 566 12.08 -3.26 10.82
N GLU A 567 11.45 -2.33 10.14
CA GLU A 567 10.48 -2.57 9.07
C GLU A 567 11.15 -3.27 7.88
N LEU A 568 12.23 -2.67 7.36
CA LEU A 568 13.01 -3.24 6.25
C LEU A 568 13.52 -4.66 6.59
N LEU A 569 14.09 -4.83 7.78
CA LEU A 569 14.61 -6.13 8.21
C LEU A 569 13.50 -7.18 8.29
N THR A 570 12.31 -6.79 8.75
CA THR A 570 11.16 -7.70 8.83
C THR A 570 10.71 -8.14 7.44
N ILE A 571 10.63 -7.21 6.46
CA ILE A 571 10.31 -7.59 5.08
C ILE A 571 11.34 -8.53 4.50
N LEU A 572 12.61 -8.17 4.60
CA LEU A 572 13.68 -8.97 4.02
C LEU A 572 13.71 -10.38 4.64
N ARG A 573 13.24 -10.52 5.90
CA ARG A 573 13.06 -11.81 6.54
C ARG A 573 11.90 -12.60 5.94
N GLU A 574 10.74 -11.98 5.79
CA GLU A 574 9.49 -12.64 5.40
C GLU A 574 9.40 -12.92 3.89
N HIS A 575 10.04 -12.08 3.05
CA HIS A 575 9.89 -12.13 1.60
C HIS A 575 11.22 -12.44 0.91
N GLU A 576 11.42 -13.71 0.56
CA GLU A 576 12.64 -14.19 -0.13
C GLU A 576 12.88 -13.43 -1.44
N ARG A 577 11.84 -13.24 -2.24
CA ARG A 577 11.94 -12.56 -3.53
C ARG A 577 12.46 -11.13 -3.39
N LEU A 578 12.00 -10.41 -2.37
CA LEU A 578 12.46 -9.05 -2.07
C LEU A 578 13.88 -9.05 -1.49
N ARG A 579 14.22 -10.03 -0.67
CA ARG A 579 15.55 -10.21 -0.14
C ARG A 579 16.58 -10.44 -1.25
N LEU A 580 16.25 -11.29 -2.24
CA LEU A 580 17.11 -11.54 -3.39
C LEU A 580 17.24 -10.29 -4.26
N LEU A 581 16.14 -9.61 -4.56
CA LEU A 581 16.17 -8.35 -5.30
C LEU A 581 16.97 -7.27 -4.56
N PHE A 582 16.78 -7.16 -3.24
CA PHE A 582 17.54 -6.21 -2.42
C PHE A 582 19.04 -6.53 -2.40
N ALA A 583 19.42 -7.80 -2.29
CA ALA A 583 20.81 -8.23 -2.39
C ALA A 583 21.40 -7.89 -3.76
N ASP A 584 20.64 -8.12 -4.83
CA ASP A 584 21.07 -7.80 -6.20
C ASP A 584 21.21 -6.28 -6.42
N LEU A 585 20.28 -5.47 -5.90
CA LEU A 585 20.39 -4.01 -5.86
C LEU A 585 21.69 -3.55 -5.18
N LEU A 586 22.03 -4.13 -4.03
CA LEU A 586 23.24 -3.80 -3.27
C LEU A 586 24.50 -4.27 -3.97
N GLY A 587 24.46 -5.44 -4.61
CA GLY A 587 25.62 -6.06 -5.26
C GLY A 587 25.83 -5.60 -6.70
N SER A 588 24.78 -5.16 -7.41
CA SER A 588 24.83 -4.84 -8.84
C SER A 588 24.57 -3.37 -9.15
N ALA A 589 23.81 -2.65 -8.31
CA ALA A 589 23.39 -1.29 -8.56
C ALA A 589 23.61 -0.37 -7.32
N PRO A 590 24.86 0.05 -7.05
CA PRO A 590 25.22 0.86 -5.86
C PRO A 590 24.39 2.12 -5.70
N ARG A 591 23.97 2.74 -6.79
CA ARG A 591 23.16 3.97 -6.80
C ARG A 591 21.73 3.73 -6.32
N LEU A 592 21.11 2.63 -6.75
CA LEU A 592 19.80 2.21 -6.22
C LEU A 592 19.92 1.85 -4.73
N ALA A 593 21.00 1.18 -4.34
CA ALA A 593 21.29 0.89 -2.95
C ALA A 593 21.41 2.17 -2.10
N ALA A 594 22.09 3.20 -2.62
CA ALA A 594 22.17 4.51 -1.95
C ALA A 594 20.80 5.18 -1.82
N THR A 595 19.93 5.04 -2.83
CA THR A 595 18.56 5.55 -2.78
C THR A 595 17.74 4.85 -1.69
N VAL A 596 17.84 3.54 -1.58
CA VAL A 596 17.20 2.76 -0.49
C VAL A 596 17.71 3.20 0.89
N ALA A 597 19.01 3.39 1.02
CA ALA A 597 19.60 3.85 2.27
C ALA A 597 19.10 5.23 2.70
N PHE A 598 18.89 6.13 1.74
CA PHE A 598 18.41 7.50 1.99
C PHE A 598 16.89 7.56 2.19
N SER A 599 16.14 6.76 1.45
CA SER A 599 14.67 6.79 1.39
C SER A 599 14.10 5.37 1.35
N PRO A 600 14.10 4.61 2.47
CA PRO A 600 13.70 3.18 2.49
C PRO A 600 12.31 2.90 1.93
N HIS A 601 11.39 3.87 2.02
CA HIS A 601 10.03 3.76 1.49
C HIS A 601 9.95 3.56 -0.04
N VAL A 602 11.04 3.79 -0.78
CA VAL A 602 11.06 3.49 -2.22
C VAL A 602 10.88 1.99 -2.51
N LEU A 603 11.19 1.13 -1.54
CA LEU A 603 10.96 -0.32 -1.64
C LEU A 603 9.48 -0.69 -1.73
N ASP A 604 8.59 0.17 -1.25
CA ASP A 604 7.14 -0.05 -1.36
C ASP A 604 6.70 -0.22 -2.82
N ALA A 605 7.35 0.53 -3.72
CA ALA A 605 7.07 0.44 -5.15
C ALA A 605 7.49 -0.90 -5.78
N VAL A 606 8.42 -1.61 -5.16
CA VAL A 606 8.91 -2.92 -5.64
C VAL A 606 7.99 -4.06 -5.19
N ILE A 607 7.25 -3.83 -4.11
CA ILE A 607 6.31 -4.80 -3.54
C ILE A 607 4.93 -4.71 -4.21
N ASP A 608 4.63 -3.59 -4.84
CA ASP A 608 3.36 -3.36 -5.55
C ASP A 608 3.18 -4.41 -6.67
N PRO A 609 2.00 -5.01 -6.84
CA PRO A 609 1.72 -5.91 -7.95
C PRO A 609 2.03 -5.32 -9.33
N ASP A 610 1.82 -4.01 -9.47
CA ASP A 610 2.12 -3.29 -10.71
C ASP A 610 3.63 -3.21 -11.01
N PHE A 611 4.50 -3.65 -10.09
CA PHE A 611 5.94 -3.72 -10.32
C PHE A 611 6.32 -4.60 -11.52
N VAL A 612 5.59 -5.66 -11.78
CA VAL A 612 5.85 -6.60 -12.87
C VAL A 612 5.28 -6.17 -14.23
N ASP A 613 4.58 -5.04 -14.30
CA ASP A 613 4.06 -4.51 -15.57
C ASP A 613 5.20 -3.96 -16.44
N PRO A 614 5.48 -4.53 -17.62
CA PRO A 614 6.52 -4.07 -18.52
C PRO A 614 6.11 -2.82 -19.31
N THR A 615 4.86 -2.36 -19.19
CA THR A 615 4.34 -1.25 -20.00
C THR A 615 4.89 0.08 -19.49
N VAL A 616 5.47 0.86 -20.38
CA VAL A 616 5.88 2.25 -20.14
C VAL A 616 4.92 3.16 -20.87
N ASP A 617 3.93 3.67 -20.12
CA ASP A 617 3.06 4.74 -20.61
C ASP A 617 3.46 6.07 -19.98
N ALA A 618 3.82 7.05 -20.80
CA ALA A 618 4.18 8.38 -20.33
C ALA A 618 3.05 9.06 -19.53
N ALA A 619 1.79 8.80 -19.91
CA ALA A 619 0.63 9.33 -19.18
C ALA A 619 0.48 8.66 -17.81
N ALA A 620 0.74 7.35 -17.70
CA ALA A 620 0.74 6.63 -16.43
C ALA A 620 1.87 7.11 -15.51
N VAL A 621 3.07 7.33 -16.04
CA VAL A 621 4.21 7.92 -15.31
C VAL A 621 3.85 9.31 -14.79
N ALA A 622 3.27 10.16 -15.63
CA ALA A 622 2.83 11.51 -15.24
C ALA A 622 1.75 11.47 -14.15
N ALA A 623 0.75 10.59 -14.29
CA ALA A 623 -0.30 10.42 -13.29
C ALA A 623 0.26 9.93 -11.95
N HIS A 624 1.19 8.98 -11.95
CA HIS A 624 1.85 8.50 -10.74
C HIS A 624 2.71 9.60 -10.09
N TYR A 625 3.46 10.37 -10.90
CA TYR A 625 4.22 11.54 -10.40
C TYR A 625 3.30 12.54 -9.70
N GLN A 626 2.17 12.89 -10.33
CA GLN A 626 1.18 13.81 -9.77
C GLN A 626 0.54 13.27 -8.49
N ALA A 627 0.28 11.96 -8.43
CA ALA A 627 -0.24 11.32 -7.23
C ALA A 627 0.74 11.41 -6.04
N LEU A 628 2.04 11.22 -6.30
CA LEU A 628 3.11 11.38 -5.30
C LEU A 628 3.32 12.85 -4.89
N LEU A 629 3.24 13.77 -5.84
CA LEU A 629 3.35 15.21 -5.60
C LEU A 629 2.18 15.71 -4.73
N GLY A 630 0.97 15.22 -4.98
CA GLY A 630 -0.25 15.63 -4.29
C GLY A 630 -0.56 17.12 -4.47
N ARG A 631 -1.08 17.77 -3.43
CA ARG A 631 -1.32 19.21 -3.39
C ARG A 631 -0.37 19.86 -2.37
N PRO A 632 0.75 20.43 -2.78
CA PRO A 632 1.67 21.10 -1.87
C PRO A 632 1.10 22.45 -1.41
N ASP A 633 1.20 22.73 -0.12
CA ASP A 633 0.68 23.97 0.49
C ASP A 633 1.61 25.18 0.31
N SER A 634 2.88 24.93 -0.06
CA SER A 634 3.90 25.96 -0.26
C SER A 634 4.91 25.55 -1.34
N HIS A 635 5.66 26.53 -1.85
CA HIS A 635 6.71 26.29 -2.83
C HIS A 635 7.83 25.38 -2.29
N GLU A 636 8.17 25.48 -1.00
CA GLU A 636 9.18 24.62 -0.36
C GLU A 636 8.71 23.16 -0.30
N VAL A 637 7.45 22.94 0.08
CA VAL A 637 6.85 21.61 0.08
C VAL A 637 6.74 21.04 -1.33
N PHE A 638 6.45 21.89 -2.32
CA PHE A 638 6.49 21.49 -3.74
C PHE A 638 7.88 20.98 -4.14
N LEU A 639 8.94 21.75 -3.82
CA LEU A 639 10.32 21.39 -4.17
C LEU A 639 10.72 20.04 -3.55
N ASP A 640 10.39 19.80 -2.29
CA ASP A 640 10.74 18.57 -1.60
C ASP A 640 9.93 17.36 -2.13
N ARG A 641 8.61 17.50 -2.31
CA ARG A 641 7.76 16.42 -2.83
C ARG A 641 8.08 16.05 -4.28
N SER A 642 8.42 17.05 -5.11
CA SER A 642 8.85 16.84 -6.49
C SER A 642 10.13 15.98 -6.56
N ARG A 643 11.09 16.23 -5.66
CA ARG A 643 12.33 15.44 -5.54
C ARG A 643 12.05 14.01 -5.08
N ASP A 644 11.19 13.86 -4.10
CA ASP A 644 10.81 12.53 -3.59
C ASP A 644 10.05 11.73 -4.67
N ALA A 645 9.12 12.35 -5.40
CA ALA A 645 8.39 11.72 -6.50
C ALA A 645 9.33 11.26 -7.63
N ALA A 646 10.21 12.16 -8.10
CA ALA A 646 11.17 11.82 -9.15
C ALA A 646 12.14 10.71 -8.70
N ARG A 647 12.60 10.76 -7.44
CA ARG A 647 13.49 9.73 -6.88
C ARG A 647 12.80 8.38 -6.81
N GLN A 648 11.56 8.33 -6.34
CA GLN A 648 10.80 7.08 -6.24
C GLN A 648 10.56 6.46 -7.62
N LEU A 649 10.18 7.25 -8.61
CA LEU A 649 9.94 6.77 -9.96
C LEU A 649 11.23 6.36 -10.68
N ARG A 650 12.33 7.11 -10.51
CA ARG A 650 13.65 6.72 -11.04
C ARG A 650 14.14 5.42 -10.40
N PHE A 651 13.96 5.28 -9.09
CA PHE A 651 14.27 4.04 -8.39
C PHE A 651 13.45 2.86 -8.93
N LEU A 652 12.14 3.03 -9.09
CA LEU A 652 11.24 2.02 -9.63
C LEU A 652 11.66 1.59 -11.04
N THR A 653 11.96 2.56 -11.90
CA THR A 653 12.43 2.29 -13.27
C THR A 653 13.75 1.52 -13.28
N GLY A 654 14.74 1.94 -12.46
CA GLY A 654 16.01 1.25 -12.33
C GLY A 654 15.88 -0.16 -11.75
N ALA A 655 15.02 -0.37 -10.77
CA ALA A 655 14.74 -1.66 -10.16
C ALA A 655 14.03 -2.62 -11.15
N ARG A 656 13.09 -2.12 -11.95
CA ARG A 656 12.44 -2.88 -13.02
C ARG A 656 13.44 -3.28 -14.13
N MET A 657 14.35 -2.38 -14.48
CA MET A 657 15.43 -2.67 -15.42
C MET A 657 16.36 -3.75 -14.85
N LEU A 658 16.80 -3.62 -13.60
CA LEU A 658 17.66 -4.60 -12.94
C LEU A 658 17.00 -5.99 -12.85
N SER A 659 15.68 -6.03 -12.66
CA SER A 659 14.90 -7.28 -12.61
C SER A 659 14.56 -7.86 -13.99
N GLY A 660 15.01 -7.23 -15.10
CA GLY A 660 14.72 -7.66 -16.46
C GLY A 660 13.26 -7.46 -16.90
N ILE A 661 12.47 -6.68 -16.13
CA ILE A 661 11.07 -6.34 -16.46
C ILE A 661 11.03 -5.29 -17.57
N LEU A 662 11.91 -4.29 -17.49
CA LEU A 662 12.07 -3.26 -18.51
C LEU A 662 13.37 -3.50 -19.30
N THR A 663 13.30 -3.33 -20.61
CA THR A 663 14.51 -3.19 -21.43
C THR A 663 15.17 -1.83 -21.15
N PRO A 664 16.47 -1.67 -21.39
CA PRO A 664 17.14 -0.38 -21.26
C PRO A 664 16.48 0.74 -22.06
N GLN A 665 16.02 0.46 -23.28
CA GLN A 665 15.30 1.44 -24.12
C GLN A 665 13.97 1.87 -23.47
N ALA A 666 13.18 0.91 -22.97
CA ALA A 666 11.93 1.23 -22.26
C ALA A 666 12.20 2.04 -20.99
N ALA A 667 13.29 1.73 -20.27
CA ALA A 667 13.73 2.52 -19.12
C ALA A 667 14.13 3.94 -19.52
N GLY A 668 14.78 4.14 -20.69
CA GLY A 668 15.10 5.46 -21.24
C GLY A 668 13.85 6.30 -21.52
N CYS A 669 12.81 5.70 -22.06
CA CYS A 669 11.50 6.35 -22.23
C CYS A 669 10.87 6.72 -20.88
N ALA A 670 10.93 5.83 -19.88
CA ALA A 670 10.40 6.09 -18.54
C ALA A 670 11.16 7.22 -17.83
N PHE A 671 12.50 7.21 -17.85
CA PHE A 671 13.31 8.30 -17.29
C PHE A 671 13.00 9.64 -17.95
N SER A 672 12.79 9.65 -19.27
CA SER A 672 12.42 10.86 -20.01
C SER A 672 11.03 11.35 -19.64
N ALA A 673 10.05 10.46 -19.49
CA ALA A 673 8.70 10.82 -19.04
C ALA A 673 8.67 11.40 -17.63
N ILE A 674 9.51 10.87 -16.72
CA ILE A 674 9.69 11.44 -15.38
C ILE A 674 10.26 12.86 -15.46
N ALA A 675 11.26 13.08 -16.32
CA ALA A 675 11.88 14.40 -16.52
C ALA A 675 10.90 15.40 -17.15
N ASP A 676 10.17 15.00 -18.19
CA ASP A 676 9.14 15.82 -18.84
C ASP A 676 8.10 16.28 -17.81
N THR A 677 7.59 15.35 -16.98
CA THR A 677 6.61 15.65 -15.94
C THR A 677 7.18 16.56 -14.86
N ALA A 678 8.43 16.34 -14.45
CA ALA A 678 9.11 17.18 -13.46
C ALA A 678 9.28 18.62 -13.95
N VAL A 679 9.69 18.81 -15.23
CA VAL A 679 9.83 20.13 -15.85
C VAL A 679 8.47 20.81 -16.01
N ALA A 680 7.45 20.08 -16.46
CA ALA A 680 6.11 20.63 -16.66
C ALA A 680 5.50 21.11 -15.32
N THR A 681 5.56 20.28 -14.28
CA THR A 681 5.04 20.63 -12.94
C THR A 681 5.83 21.75 -12.29
N ALA A 682 7.16 21.79 -12.48
CA ALA A 682 8.00 22.88 -12.00
C ALA A 682 7.66 24.21 -12.71
N LEU A 683 7.46 24.17 -14.02
CA LEU A 683 7.05 25.36 -14.80
C LEU A 683 5.71 25.89 -14.32
N GLU A 684 4.72 25.02 -14.09
CA GLU A 684 3.41 25.41 -13.59
C GLU A 684 3.50 26.06 -12.21
N ALA A 685 4.16 25.42 -11.25
CA ALA A 685 4.28 25.90 -9.87
C ALA A 685 5.05 27.24 -9.78
N VAL A 686 6.12 27.39 -10.58
CA VAL A 686 6.91 28.62 -10.60
C VAL A 686 6.12 29.74 -11.28
N SER A 687 5.38 29.42 -12.36
CA SER A 687 4.56 30.38 -13.09
C SER A 687 3.42 30.91 -12.23
N GLU A 688 2.72 30.06 -11.48
CA GLU A 688 1.65 30.46 -10.58
C GLU A 688 2.17 31.50 -9.56
N THR A 689 3.26 31.16 -8.87
CA THR A 689 3.87 32.04 -7.87
C THR A 689 4.38 33.35 -8.50
N PHE A 690 4.98 33.26 -9.71
CA PHE A 690 5.53 34.44 -10.39
C PHE A 690 4.43 35.40 -10.84
N PHE A 691 3.35 34.85 -11.44
CA PHE A 691 2.27 35.67 -11.96
C PHE A 691 1.36 36.25 -10.85
N ALA A 692 1.34 35.68 -9.64
CA ALA A 692 0.66 36.28 -8.50
C ALA A 692 1.23 37.65 -8.13
N ASP A 693 2.56 37.86 -8.27
CA ASP A 693 3.25 39.12 -7.99
C ASP A 693 3.30 40.03 -9.23
N HIS A 694 3.71 39.47 -10.38
CA HIS A 694 4.06 40.25 -11.57
C HIS A 694 2.92 40.36 -12.60
N GLY A 695 1.87 39.52 -12.48
CA GLY A 695 0.83 39.37 -13.48
C GLY A 695 1.31 38.70 -14.77
N LYS A 696 0.40 38.43 -15.67
CA LYS A 696 0.68 37.84 -16.98
C LYS A 696 1.02 38.93 -17.99
N ILE A 697 1.84 38.59 -18.98
CA ILE A 697 2.06 39.41 -20.18
C ILE A 697 0.87 39.17 -21.12
N PRO A 698 0.19 40.21 -21.69
CA PRO A 698 -0.85 40.01 -22.66
C PRO A 698 -0.36 39.26 -23.91
N GLY A 699 -1.10 38.22 -24.31
CA GLY A 699 -0.67 37.34 -25.42
C GLY A 699 0.60 36.51 -25.10
N GLY A 700 1.00 36.49 -23.84
CA GLY A 700 2.23 35.83 -23.40
C GLY A 700 2.11 34.31 -23.38
N ARG A 701 3.03 33.64 -24.06
CA ARG A 701 3.14 32.18 -24.17
C ARG A 701 4.59 31.76 -23.88
N MET A 702 4.80 30.56 -23.36
CA MET A 702 6.12 30.02 -23.06
C MET A 702 6.14 28.51 -23.27
N VAL A 703 7.23 28.01 -23.86
CA VAL A 703 7.48 26.56 -24.00
C VAL A 703 8.90 26.21 -23.61
N VAL A 704 9.08 24.97 -23.19
CA VAL A 704 10.39 24.38 -22.90
C VAL A 704 10.65 23.28 -23.92
N LEU A 705 11.78 23.38 -24.60
CA LEU A 705 12.31 22.37 -25.50
C LEU A 705 13.32 21.51 -24.74
N GLY A 706 13.20 20.19 -24.85
CA GLY A 706 14.23 19.22 -24.46
C GLY A 706 15.09 18.87 -25.67
N TYR A 707 16.39 18.85 -25.48
CA TYR A 707 17.39 18.51 -26.49
C TYR A 707 18.14 17.22 -26.10
N GLY A 708 19.08 16.81 -26.90
CA GLY A 708 19.96 15.69 -26.61
C GLY A 708 19.21 14.39 -26.31
N ARG A 709 19.62 13.66 -25.27
CA ARG A 709 18.96 12.40 -24.86
C ARG A 709 17.55 12.61 -24.29
N LEU A 710 17.25 13.79 -23.73
CA LEU A 710 15.87 14.13 -23.31
C LEU A 710 14.95 14.27 -24.52
N GLY A 711 15.43 14.98 -25.55
CA GLY A 711 14.67 15.19 -26.79
C GLY A 711 14.36 13.89 -27.52
N SER A 712 15.31 12.96 -27.59
CA SER A 712 15.14 11.62 -28.19
C SER A 712 14.48 10.58 -27.26
N ARG A 713 14.07 10.95 -26.03
CA ARG A 713 13.47 10.02 -25.03
C ARG A 713 14.39 8.87 -24.62
N GLN A 714 15.68 9.11 -24.50
CA GLN A 714 16.73 8.14 -24.22
C GLN A 714 17.54 8.49 -22.97
N LEU A 715 16.90 9.16 -21.96
CA LEU A 715 17.60 9.50 -20.72
C LEU A 715 18.05 8.23 -19.98
N THR A 716 19.20 8.32 -19.35
CA THR A 716 19.67 7.32 -18.40
C THR A 716 19.34 7.73 -16.97
N ALA A 717 19.63 6.87 -16.01
CA ALA A 717 19.35 7.11 -14.58
C ALA A 717 19.95 8.41 -14.04
N GLU A 718 21.01 8.96 -14.67
CA GLU A 718 21.75 10.16 -14.25
C GLU A 718 22.05 11.12 -15.40
N SER A 719 21.13 11.27 -16.32
CA SER A 719 21.29 12.30 -17.35
C SER A 719 20.95 13.67 -16.79
N ASP A 720 21.74 14.69 -17.19
CA ASP A 720 21.37 16.09 -17.14
C ASP A 720 20.28 16.42 -18.17
N LEU A 721 19.64 17.57 -18.03
CA LEU A 721 18.60 18.03 -18.93
C LEU A 721 19.14 19.15 -19.81
N ASP A 722 19.28 18.89 -21.11
CA ASP A 722 19.55 19.93 -22.11
C ASP A 722 18.24 20.66 -22.44
N LEU A 723 18.11 21.92 -22.04
CA LEU A 723 16.88 22.68 -22.18
C LEU A 723 17.08 23.98 -22.98
N VAL A 724 16.10 24.32 -23.77
CA VAL A 724 15.96 25.66 -24.38
C VAL A 724 14.57 26.18 -24.09
N VAL A 725 14.48 27.41 -23.60
CA VAL A 725 13.20 28.02 -23.24
C VAL A 725 12.85 29.08 -24.27
N LEU A 726 11.68 28.96 -24.86
CA LEU A 726 11.15 29.95 -25.80
C LEU A 726 9.91 30.64 -25.22
N TYR A 727 9.78 31.94 -25.52
CA TYR A 727 8.61 32.72 -25.16
C TYR A 727 8.13 33.60 -26.31
N ASP A 728 6.88 33.93 -26.31
CA ASP A 728 6.28 34.89 -27.22
C ASP A 728 5.27 35.79 -26.51
N PHE A 729 5.00 36.97 -27.07
CA PHE A 729 4.05 37.89 -26.49
C PHE A 729 3.55 38.91 -27.56
N ASP A 730 2.48 39.61 -27.25
CA ASP A 730 2.00 40.70 -28.11
C ASP A 730 2.99 41.89 -28.07
N PRO A 731 3.62 42.25 -29.20
CA PRO A 731 4.61 43.33 -29.25
C PRO A 731 4.07 44.71 -28.82
N GLU A 732 2.75 44.92 -28.93
CA GLU A 732 2.10 46.17 -28.51
C GLU A 732 1.90 46.26 -27.00
N ASN A 733 1.89 45.11 -26.32
CA ASN A 733 1.58 44.96 -24.90
C ASN A 733 2.75 44.29 -24.14
N ARG A 734 3.89 44.95 -24.08
CA ARG A 734 5.15 44.39 -23.56
C ARG A 734 5.24 44.28 -22.02
N THR A 735 4.29 44.83 -21.27
CA THR A 735 4.38 44.94 -19.82
C THR A 735 3.37 44.03 -19.15
N SER A 736 3.81 43.37 -18.10
CA SER A 736 2.94 42.47 -17.30
C SER A 736 1.90 43.28 -16.48
N THR A 737 0.76 42.65 -16.17
CA THR A 737 -0.42 43.30 -15.57
C THR A 737 -0.48 43.25 -14.04
N GLY A 738 0.55 42.79 -13.34
CA GLY A 738 0.53 42.57 -11.89
C GLY A 738 0.90 43.78 -11.05
N LYS A 739 1.02 43.53 -9.73
CA LYS A 739 1.38 44.57 -8.74
C LYS A 739 2.81 45.11 -8.95
N LYS A 740 3.68 44.27 -9.46
CA LYS A 740 5.10 44.61 -9.79
C LYS A 740 5.33 44.34 -11.26
N PRO A 741 4.91 45.26 -12.15
CA PRO A 741 4.97 45.01 -13.58
C PRO A 741 6.42 44.92 -14.09
N LEU A 742 6.65 44.05 -15.07
CA LEU A 742 7.94 43.81 -15.72
C LEU A 742 7.79 43.85 -17.24
N ASP A 743 8.86 44.28 -17.92
CA ASP A 743 8.96 44.09 -19.37
C ASP A 743 9.00 42.58 -19.71
N ALA A 744 8.42 42.19 -20.83
CA ALA A 744 8.29 40.81 -21.24
C ALA A 744 9.61 40.02 -21.22
N ALA A 745 10.67 40.59 -21.83
CA ALA A 745 11.96 39.92 -21.87
C ALA A 745 12.52 39.68 -20.45
N MET A 746 12.40 40.70 -19.58
CA MET A 746 12.80 40.57 -18.18
C MET A 746 11.95 39.54 -17.42
N ALA A 747 10.65 39.54 -17.65
CA ALA A 747 9.71 38.63 -17.01
C ALA A 747 10.05 37.18 -17.36
N TYR A 748 10.17 36.83 -18.63
CA TYR A 748 10.47 35.46 -19.06
C TYR A 748 11.88 34.99 -18.71
N ASN A 749 12.89 35.84 -18.74
CA ASN A 749 14.23 35.49 -18.26
C ASN A 749 14.21 35.18 -16.76
N ARG A 750 13.52 35.99 -15.93
CA ARG A 750 13.40 35.72 -14.49
C ARG A 750 12.59 34.46 -14.21
N LEU A 751 11.52 34.22 -14.97
CA LEU A 751 10.73 33.01 -14.84
C LEU A 751 11.56 31.77 -15.16
N THR A 752 12.36 31.82 -16.24
CA THR A 752 13.31 30.76 -16.61
C THR A 752 14.37 30.53 -15.53
N GLN A 753 14.94 31.61 -14.97
CA GLN A 753 15.87 31.47 -13.85
C GLN A 753 15.22 30.78 -12.62
N ARG A 754 13.96 31.10 -12.32
CA ARG A 754 13.21 30.40 -11.25
C ARG A 754 12.94 28.95 -11.59
N LEU A 755 12.59 28.62 -12.83
CA LEU A 755 12.43 27.24 -13.29
C LEU A 755 13.72 26.44 -13.10
N VAL A 756 14.84 26.98 -13.59
CA VAL A 756 16.15 26.34 -13.42
C VAL A 756 16.49 26.18 -11.94
N ALA A 757 16.26 27.21 -11.13
CA ALA A 757 16.48 27.11 -9.68
C ALA A 757 15.60 26.04 -9.03
N ALA A 758 14.32 25.89 -9.44
CA ALA A 758 13.44 24.84 -8.94
C ALA A 758 13.96 23.42 -9.26
N LEU A 759 14.60 23.25 -10.43
CA LEU A 759 15.17 21.98 -10.87
C LEU A 759 16.54 21.71 -10.22
N THR A 760 17.41 22.73 -10.09
CA THR A 760 18.83 22.56 -9.73
C THR A 760 19.16 22.90 -8.27
N ALA A 761 18.33 23.70 -7.56
CA ALA A 761 18.63 24.08 -6.17
C ALA A 761 18.66 22.85 -5.24
N PRO A 762 19.74 22.63 -4.49
CA PRO A 762 19.79 21.54 -3.54
C PRO A 762 18.90 21.84 -2.32
N THR A 763 18.04 20.88 -1.97
CA THR A 763 17.28 20.89 -0.71
C THR A 763 17.80 19.78 0.22
N ARG A 764 17.16 19.59 1.38
CA ARG A 764 17.42 18.42 2.24
C ARG A 764 17.14 17.10 1.53
N ARG A 765 16.34 17.14 0.45
CA ARG A 765 16.01 16.00 -0.41
C ARG A 765 16.94 15.87 -1.62
N GLY A 766 18.02 16.65 -1.69
CA GLY A 766 18.96 16.70 -2.82
C GLY A 766 18.52 17.65 -3.93
N LEU A 767 19.12 17.53 -5.11
CA LEU A 767 18.70 18.21 -6.33
C LEU A 767 17.69 17.37 -7.13
N LEU A 768 16.92 17.99 -8.00
CA LEU A 768 15.97 17.28 -8.85
C LEU A 768 16.64 16.82 -10.15
N TYR A 769 17.24 17.74 -10.90
CA TYR A 769 18.06 17.50 -12.08
C TYR A 769 19.16 18.55 -12.22
N GLU A 770 20.28 18.19 -12.84
CA GLU A 770 21.19 19.16 -13.43
C GLU A 770 20.61 19.67 -14.77
N VAL A 771 20.81 20.95 -15.09
CA VAL A 771 20.25 21.60 -16.28
C VAL A 771 21.33 22.31 -17.07
N ASP A 772 21.40 21.98 -18.36
CA ASP A 772 22.26 22.67 -19.32
C ASP A 772 21.42 23.54 -20.28
N LEU A 773 21.76 24.81 -20.35
CA LEU A 773 21.08 25.76 -21.24
C LEU A 773 22.00 26.24 -22.40
N ARG A 774 23.14 25.61 -22.63
CA ARG A 774 24.15 26.08 -23.59
C ARG A 774 23.73 25.99 -25.05
N LEU A 775 22.73 25.15 -25.37
CA LEU A 775 22.18 24.97 -26.71
C LEU A 775 21.20 26.08 -27.14
N ARG A 776 20.98 27.11 -26.30
CA ARG A 776 20.16 28.25 -26.68
C ARG A 776 20.90 29.21 -27.66
N PRO A 777 20.20 30.01 -28.49
CA PRO A 777 20.82 31.02 -29.32
C PRO A 777 21.79 31.94 -28.56
N GLY A 778 23.00 32.09 -29.08
CA GLY A 778 24.09 32.85 -28.44
C GLY A 778 24.77 32.09 -27.29
N GLY A 779 24.50 30.82 -27.08
CA GLY A 779 25.21 29.95 -26.16
C GLY A 779 25.21 30.47 -24.72
N GLY A 780 26.33 30.35 -24.02
CA GLY A 780 26.52 30.82 -22.65
C GLY A 780 26.35 32.33 -22.47
N GLN A 781 26.51 33.12 -23.49
CA GLN A 781 26.42 34.59 -23.48
C GLN A 781 25.02 35.13 -23.76
N GLY A 782 24.13 34.28 -24.30
CA GLY A 782 22.75 34.67 -24.63
C GLY A 782 21.84 34.77 -23.40
N ALA A 783 20.66 35.40 -23.58
CA ALA A 783 19.60 35.44 -22.56
C ALA A 783 19.16 34.05 -22.18
N THR A 784 18.70 33.80 -20.92
CA THR A 784 18.31 32.47 -20.42
C THR A 784 17.05 31.93 -21.11
N ALA A 785 16.17 32.80 -21.64
CA ALA A 785 15.07 32.48 -22.51
C ALA A 785 15.14 33.24 -23.83
N ALA A 786 14.84 32.61 -24.95
CA ALA A 786 14.83 33.23 -26.27
C ALA A 786 13.41 33.59 -26.71
N GLN A 787 13.25 34.76 -27.32
CA GLN A 787 12.00 35.13 -27.92
C GLN A 787 11.76 34.28 -29.18
N PHE A 788 10.57 33.71 -29.33
CA PHE A 788 10.23 32.78 -30.40
C PHE A 788 10.52 33.32 -31.80
N ARG A 789 10.14 34.59 -32.06
CA ARG A 789 10.43 35.24 -33.38
C ARG A 789 11.93 35.37 -33.66
N SER A 790 12.69 35.72 -32.63
CA SER A 790 14.17 35.81 -32.73
C SER A 790 14.78 34.41 -32.91
N PHE A 791 14.25 33.41 -32.24
CA PHE A 791 14.66 32.00 -32.39
C PHE A 791 14.46 31.53 -33.83
N GLY A 792 13.26 31.78 -34.40
CA GLY A 792 12.97 31.42 -35.79
C GLY A 792 13.84 32.12 -36.81
N ALA A 793 14.15 33.44 -36.62
CA ALA A 793 15.06 34.18 -37.48
C ALA A 793 16.50 33.62 -37.35
N TYR A 794 16.94 33.40 -36.13
CA TYR A 794 18.27 32.82 -35.83
C TYR A 794 18.46 31.48 -36.53
N GLN A 795 17.51 30.56 -36.42
CA GLN A 795 17.58 29.24 -37.05
C GLN A 795 17.61 29.30 -38.57
N ARG A 796 17.06 30.35 -39.18
CA ARG A 796 17.08 30.50 -40.64
C ARG A 796 18.37 31.14 -41.16
N ASP A 797 18.88 32.14 -40.43
CA ASP A 797 19.82 33.10 -41.00
C ASP A 797 21.24 33.05 -40.33
N GLU A 798 21.32 32.62 -39.09
CA GLU A 798 22.56 32.76 -38.28
C GLU A 798 23.07 31.46 -37.68
N ALA A 799 22.18 30.44 -37.51
CA ALA A 799 22.56 29.22 -36.81
C ALA A 799 23.55 28.40 -37.63
N GLU A 800 24.58 27.94 -36.91
CA GLU A 800 25.62 27.07 -37.45
C GLU A 800 25.09 25.62 -37.64
N LEU A 801 25.77 24.85 -38.47
CA LEU A 801 25.33 23.46 -38.77
C LEU A 801 25.27 22.60 -37.50
N TRP A 802 26.17 22.76 -36.56
CA TRP A 802 26.19 22.00 -35.32
C TRP A 802 24.97 22.32 -34.42
N GLU A 803 24.40 23.51 -34.49
CA GLU A 803 23.15 23.87 -33.82
C GLU A 803 21.97 23.18 -34.48
N HIS A 804 21.95 23.09 -35.80
CA HIS A 804 20.96 22.29 -36.52
C HIS A 804 21.09 20.78 -36.27
N MET A 805 22.31 20.26 -36.05
CA MET A 805 22.52 18.90 -35.58
C MET A 805 21.82 18.68 -34.21
N ALA A 806 22.03 19.58 -33.27
CA ALA A 806 21.34 19.52 -31.98
C ALA A 806 19.82 19.62 -32.12
N LEU A 807 19.34 20.46 -33.07
CA LEU A 807 17.94 20.67 -33.35
C LEU A 807 17.22 19.42 -33.88
N THR A 808 17.93 18.46 -34.51
CA THR A 808 17.33 17.19 -34.99
C THR A 808 16.72 16.39 -33.84
N ARG A 809 17.19 16.61 -32.61
CA ARG A 809 16.73 15.93 -31.39
C ARG A 809 15.90 16.83 -30.46
N ALA A 810 15.44 18.00 -30.98
CA ALA A 810 14.64 18.93 -30.20
C ALA A 810 13.16 18.49 -30.13
N ARG A 811 12.60 18.55 -28.95
CA ARG A 811 11.20 18.21 -28.69
C ARG A 811 10.60 19.18 -27.65
N VAL A 812 9.36 19.60 -27.86
CA VAL A 812 8.62 20.34 -26.82
C VAL A 812 8.28 19.39 -25.68
N ILE A 813 8.57 19.78 -24.45
CA ILE A 813 8.34 18.95 -23.24
C ILE A 813 7.37 19.58 -22.26
N ALA A 814 7.22 20.92 -22.29
CA ALA A 814 6.29 21.62 -21.40
C ALA A 814 5.88 22.99 -21.99
N GLY A 815 4.76 23.53 -21.56
CA GLY A 815 4.32 24.89 -21.82
C GLY A 815 3.05 25.01 -22.65
N ASP A 816 2.87 26.12 -23.36
CA ASP A 816 1.66 26.47 -24.14
C ASP A 816 1.56 25.66 -25.43
N GLU A 817 0.41 24.98 -25.65
CA GLU A 817 0.19 24.10 -26.80
C GLU A 817 0.27 24.82 -28.15
N SER A 818 -0.20 26.07 -28.23
CA SER A 818 -0.16 26.82 -29.47
C SER A 818 1.25 27.23 -29.86
N LEU A 819 2.06 27.70 -28.91
CA LEU A 819 3.44 28.01 -29.14
C LEU A 819 4.27 26.74 -29.38
N ALA A 820 3.88 25.60 -28.79
CA ALA A 820 4.49 24.30 -29.05
C ALA A 820 4.34 23.90 -30.53
N ALA A 821 3.16 24.03 -31.09
CA ALA A 821 2.92 23.79 -32.52
C ALA A 821 3.73 24.74 -33.43
N ASP A 822 3.75 26.03 -33.07
CA ASP A 822 4.53 27.06 -33.80
C ASP A 822 6.05 26.71 -33.73
N ALA A 823 6.58 26.31 -32.56
CA ALA A 823 7.98 25.94 -32.37
C ALA A 823 8.35 24.67 -33.17
N GLN A 824 7.48 23.67 -33.19
CA GLN A 824 7.66 22.45 -34.01
C GLN A 824 7.71 22.76 -35.49
N SER A 825 6.88 23.72 -35.96
CA SER A 825 6.89 24.16 -37.37
C SER A 825 8.24 24.82 -37.73
N VAL A 826 8.73 25.73 -36.90
CA VAL A 826 10.04 26.39 -37.09
C VAL A 826 11.19 25.38 -37.08
N ILE A 827 11.18 24.42 -36.13
CA ILE A 827 12.18 23.34 -36.08
C ILE A 827 12.14 22.54 -37.41
N ARG A 828 10.96 22.12 -37.82
CA ARG A 828 10.78 21.35 -39.03
C ARG A 828 11.24 22.14 -40.30
N GLU A 829 10.89 23.42 -40.38
CA GLU A 829 11.32 24.30 -41.47
C GLU A 829 12.84 24.41 -41.51
N ALA A 830 13.51 24.60 -40.35
CA ALA A 830 14.96 24.70 -40.28
C ALA A 830 15.65 23.39 -40.70
N LEU A 831 15.11 22.22 -40.31
CA LEU A 831 15.67 20.93 -40.70
C LEU A 831 15.41 20.61 -42.19
N MET A 832 14.33 21.08 -42.77
CA MET A 832 13.99 20.88 -44.19
C MET A 832 14.66 21.87 -45.15
N GLN A 833 15.50 22.77 -44.67
CA GLN A 833 16.28 23.66 -45.56
C GLN A 833 17.11 22.82 -46.53
N PRO A 834 17.09 23.15 -47.86
CA PRO A 834 17.92 22.44 -48.85
C PRO A 834 19.40 22.64 -48.52
N ARG A 835 20.14 21.55 -48.38
CA ARG A 835 21.56 21.54 -48.12
C ARG A 835 22.28 20.58 -49.07
N ASP A 836 23.52 20.87 -49.42
CA ASP A 836 24.36 19.93 -50.14
C ASP A 836 24.82 18.81 -49.17
N PRO A 837 24.41 17.56 -49.39
CA PRO A 837 24.76 16.45 -48.51
C PRO A 837 26.27 16.28 -48.38
N VAL A 838 27.05 16.57 -49.42
CA VAL A 838 28.51 16.43 -49.35
C VAL A 838 29.12 17.49 -48.40
N ALA A 839 28.59 18.72 -48.45
CA ALA A 839 29.03 19.77 -47.54
C ALA A 839 28.64 19.49 -46.08
N VAL A 840 27.42 18.94 -45.86
CA VAL A 840 26.91 18.51 -44.55
C VAL A 840 27.84 17.43 -43.98
N ASN A 841 28.10 16.37 -44.74
CA ASN A 841 28.93 15.24 -44.34
C ASN A 841 30.33 15.70 -43.92
N ARG A 842 30.95 16.57 -44.74
CA ARG A 842 32.26 17.16 -44.45
C ARG A 842 32.25 17.93 -43.12
N SER A 843 31.29 18.81 -42.93
CA SER A 843 31.18 19.62 -41.72
C SER A 843 30.97 18.77 -40.46
N VAL A 844 30.08 17.75 -40.53
CA VAL A 844 29.86 16.81 -39.42
C VAL A 844 31.12 16.00 -39.14
N ARG A 845 31.87 15.59 -40.18
CA ARG A 845 33.11 14.84 -40.01
C ARG A 845 34.20 15.69 -39.36
N ASN A 846 34.35 16.92 -39.75
CA ASN A 846 35.32 17.87 -39.16
C ASN A 846 34.97 18.18 -37.71
N MET A 847 33.69 18.38 -37.42
CA MET A 847 33.24 18.56 -36.02
C MET A 847 33.54 17.31 -35.17
N ARG A 848 33.34 16.12 -35.73
CA ARG A 848 33.69 14.90 -35.01
C ARG A 848 35.18 14.81 -34.73
N ALA A 849 36.04 15.18 -35.70
CA ALA A 849 37.46 15.21 -35.53
C ALA A 849 37.89 16.19 -34.41
N THR A 850 37.28 17.38 -34.34
CA THR A 850 37.49 18.33 -33.23
C THR A 850 37.18 17.71 -31.88
N VAL A 851 36.05 16.97 -31.76
CA VAL A 851 35.69 16.26 -30.50
C VAL A 851 36.70 15.16 -30.19
N GLU A 852 37.18 14.43 -31.19
CA GLU A 852 38.24 13.39 -31.05
C GLU A 852 39.55 14.01 -30.50
N ASP A 853 39.95 15.15 -31.02
CA ASP A 853 41.21 15.85 -30.60
C ASP A 853 41.09 16.41 -29.19
N GLU A 854 39.93 16.99 -28.84
CA GLU A 854 39.71 17.61 -27.52
C GLU A 854 39.55 16.60 -26.39
N LYS A 855 38.84 15.50 -26.63
CA LYS A 855 38.44 14.53 -25.59
C LYS A 855 39.32 13.29 -25.54
N GLY A 856 39.90 12.91 -26.68
CA GLY A 856 40.68 11.67 -26.82
C GLY A 856 39.85 10.40 -26.72
N ASP A 857 40.51 9.24 -26.86
CA ASP A 857 39.87 7.94 -26.58
C ASP A 857 40.11 7.57 -25.11
N GLN A 858 39.03 7.52 -24.33
CA GLN A 858 39.06 7.19 -22.91
C GLN A 858 38.96 5.66 -22.66
N GLY A 859 39.05 4.87 -23.70
CA GLY A 859 39.05 3.42 -23.62
C GLY A 859 37.71 2.75 -23.95
N PRO A 860 37.65 1.41 -23.92
CA PRO A 860 36.51 0.64 -24.45
C PRO A 860 35.16 0.87 -23.75
N LEU A 861 35.22 1.42 -22.57
CA LEU A 861 34.02 1.74 -21.78
C LEU A 861 33.53 3.18 -21.93
N ASP A 862 34.20 4.02 -22.67
CA ASP A 862 33.64 5.28 -23.12
C ASP A 862 32.70 5.01 -24.34
N LEU A 863 31.52 4.52 -24.05
CA LEU A 863 30.54 4.15 -25.06
C LEU A 863 29.98 5.33 -25.88
N LYS A 864 30.17 6.55 -25.37
CA LYS A 864 29.65 7.77 -25.99
C LYS A 864 30.65 8.40 -26.95
N LEU A 865 31.86 8.72 -26.47
CA LEU A 865 32.79 9.56 -27.17
C LEU A 865 33.87 8.80 -27.95
N SER A 866 34.13 7.55 -27.61
CA SER A 866 35.11 6.71 -28.35
C SER A 866 34.75 6.57 -29.82
N LEU A 867 35.77 6.27 -30.63
CA LEU A 867 35.60 6.01 -32.08
C LEU A 867 34.63 4.85 -32.29
N GLY A 868 33.60 5.05 -33.09
CA GLY A 868 32.53 4.09 -33.33
C GLY A 868 31.54 3.96 -32.17
N GLY A 869 31.53 4.90 -31.21
CA GLY A 869 30.58 4.97 -30.11
C GLY A 869 29.23 5.58 -30.50
N LEU A 870 28.38 5.82 -29.50
CA LEU A 870 27.04 6.37 -29.70
C LEU A 870 27.04 7.73 -30.39
N LEU A 871 28.09 8.56 -30.18
CA LEU A 871 28.21 9.86 -30.84
C LEU A 871 28.39 9.74 -32.36
N ASP A 872 29.12 8.72 -32.86
CA ASP A 872 29.29 8.49 -34.29
C ASP A 872 27.93 8.09 -34.91
N LEU A 873 27.15 7.27 -34.23
CA LEU A 873 25.79 6.89 -34.68
C LEU A 873 24.84 8.08 -34.69
N ASP A 874 24.86 8.91 -33.63
CA ASP A 874 24.08 10.14 -33.56
C ASP A 874 24.46 11.11 -34.68
N PHE A 875 25.76 11.32 -34.95
CA PHE A 875 26.25 12.21 -35.97
C PHE A 875 25.92 11.73 -37.39
N LEU A 876 25.99 10.41 -37.63
CA LEU A 876 25.55 9.83 -38.88
C LEU A 876 24.05 10.08 -39.13
N ALA A 877 23.22 9.81 -38.13
CA ALA A 877 21.77 10.06 -38.23
C ALA A 877 21.46 11.55 -38.45
N GLN A 878 22.16 12.44 -37.73
CA GLN A 878 22.02 13.89 -37.88
C GLN A 878 22.44 14.38 -39.28
N ALA A 879 23.52 13.82 -39.81
CA ALA A 879 23.97 14.11 -41.18
C ALA A 879 22.95 13.68 -42.24
N LEU A 880 22.34 12.49 -42.06
CA LEU A 880 21.27 12.00 -42.93
C LEU A 880 20.03 12.90 -42.88
N VAL A 881 19.58 13.33 -41.69
CA VAL A 881 18.48 14.26 -41.55
C VAL A 881 18.83 15.57 -42.26
N LEU A 882 19.96 16.21 -41.93
CA LEU A 882 20.30 17.54 -42.47
C LEU A 882 20.60 17.53 -43.97
N GLY A 883 21.17 16.45 -44.49
CA GLY A 883 21.50 16.34 -45.90
C GLY A 883 20.26 15.95 -46.77
N HIS A 884 19.29 15.25 -46.21
CA HIS A 884 18.28 14.62 -47.03
C HIS A 884 16.82 14.93 -46.63
N ALA A 885 16.54 15.58 -45.47
CA ALA A 885 15.17 15.82 -45.01
C ALA A 885 14.34 16.69 -45.93
N HIS A 886 14.97 17.53 -46.77
CA HIS A 886 14.27 18.29 -47.78
C HIS A 886 13.53 17.38 -48.81
N ALA A 887 14.19 16.31 -49.22
CA ALA A 887 13.62 15.30 -50.12
C ALA A 887 12.90 14.17 -49.36
N HIS A 888 13.31 13.88 -48.11
CA HIS A 888 12.84 12.79 -47.27
C HIS A 888 12.35 13.30 -45.91
N PRO A 889 11.21 14.02 -45.85
CA PRO A 889 10.70 14.60 -44.60
C PRO A 889 10.40 13.59 -43.48
N GLU A 890 10.26 12.32 -43.85
CA GLU A 890 10.04 11.18 -42.94
C GLU A 890 11.24 10.91 -41.99
N LEU A 891 12.41 11.47 -42.26
CA LEU A 891 13.59 11.35 -41.43
C LEU A 891 13.51 12.25 -40.17
N ILE A 892 12.63 13.27 -40.17
CA ILE A 892 12.55 14.25 -39.08
C ILE A 892 11.74 13.72 -37.87
N GLY A 893 12.22 13.96 -36.67
CA GLY A 893 11.48 13.68 -35.44
C GLY A 893 11.69 12.27 -34.89
N HIS A 894 12.74 11.59 -35.32
CA HIS A 894 13.09 10.23 -34.93
C HIS A 894 14.44 10.18 -34.18
N ASP A 895 14.65 9.13 -33.41
CA ASP A 895 15.97 8.83 -32.83
C ASP A 895 16.94 8.24 -33.87
N ALA A 896 18.20 8.06 -33.51
CA ALA A 896 19.22 7.59 -34.46
C ALA A 896 18.88 6.22 -35.09
N PRO A 897 18.43 5.19 -34.37
CA PRO A 897 18.01 3.92 -35.00
C PRO A 897 16.88 4.09 -36.01
N ASP A 898 15.84 4.84 -35.67
CA ASP A 898 14.70 5.06 -36.56
C ASP A 898 15.11 5.87 -37.81
N VAL A 899 15.96 6.89 -37.67
CA VAL A 899 16.51 7.66 -38.80
C VAL A 899 17.30 6.72 -39.71
N ILE A 900 18.18 5.87 -39.19
CA ILE A 900 18.98 4.90 -39.97
C ILE A 900 18.06 3.91 -40.69
N ALA A 901 17.06 3.37 -40.02
CA ALA A 901 16.09 2.45 -40.62
C ALA A 901 15.28 3.11 -41.78
N ARG A 902 14.83 4.35 -41.59
CA ARG A 902 14.11 5.11 -42.64
C ARG A 902 15.03 5.52 -43.79
N ALA A 903 16.28 5.85 -43.49
CA ALA A 903 17.28 6.14 -44.49
C ALA A 903 17.58 4.89 -45.37
N ALA A 904 17.58 3.71 -44.80
CA ALA A 904 17.67 2.46 -45.56
C ALA A 904 16.43 2.23 -46.45
N GLN A 905 15.25 2.50 -45.96
CA GLN A 905 14.00 2.43 -46.78
C GLN A 905 14.01 3.42 -47.94
N ALA A 906 14.59 4.59 -47.73
CA ALA A 906 14.79 5.61 -48.72
C ALA A 906 15.97 5.33 -49.70
N GLY A 907 16.74 4.28 -49.47
CA GLY A 907 17.91 3.90 -50.27
C GLY A 907 19.14 4.79 -50.04
N LEU A 908 19.19 5.54 -48.97
CA LEU A 908 20.31 6.41 -48.58
C LEU A 908 21.44 5.64 -47.86
N ILE A 909 21.12 4.53 -47.23
CA ILE A 909 22.05 3.57 -46.61
C ILE A 909 21.67 2.17 -47.10
N ALA A 910 22.65 1.27 -47.23
CA ALA A 910 22.38 -0.12 -47.57
C ALA A 910 21.64 -0.82 -46.39
N ALA A 911 20.70 -1.72 -46.73
CA ALA A 911 19.88 -2.40 -45.71
C ALA A 911 20.70 -3.22 -44.73
N ASP A 912 21.77 -3.89 -45.19
CA ASP A 912 22.71 -4.65 -44.36
C ASP A 912 23.57 -3.79 -43.45
N GLU A 913 23.89 -2.55 -43.90
CA GLU A 913 24.57 -1.56 -43.04
C GLU A 913 23.65 -1.06 -41.96
N ALA A 914 22.38 -0.76 -42.30
CA ALA A 914 21.39 -0.32 -41.31
C ALA A 914 21.15 -1.38 -40.23
N GLU A 915 21.05 -2.67 -40.61
CA GLU A 915 20.89 -3.77 -39.64
C GLU A 915 22.09 -3.88 -38.69
N ARG A 916 23.32 -3.75 -39.25
CA ARG A 916 24.55 -3.75 -38.40
C ARG A 916 24.61 -2.52 -37.47
N LEU A 917 24.25 -1.35 -37.94
CA LEU A 917 24.23 -0.13 -37.12
C LEU A 917 23.16 -0.23 -36.00
N ASP A 918 21.98 -0.78 -36.28
CA ASP A 918 20.94 -1.03 -35.29
C ASP A 918 21.40 -2.01 -34.21
N GLY A 919 22.03 -3.13 -34.63
CA GLY A 919 22.60 -4.10 -33.68
C GLY A 919 23.66 -3.48 -32.78
N ALA A 920 24.58 -2.69 -33.37
CA ALA A 920 25.62 -1.98 -32.62
C ALA A 920 25.02 -0.92 -31.67
N TYR A 921 24.05 -0.14 -32.16
CA TYR A 921 23.38 0.85 -31.33
C TYR A 921 22.73 0.23 -30.09
N ARG A 922 21.98 -0.86 -30.29
CA ARG A 922 21.31 -1.55 -29.19
C ARG A 922 22.30 -2.02 -28.14
N LEU A 923 23.39 -2.68 -28.54
CA LEU A 923 24.39 -3.13 -27.59
C LEU A 923 25.05 -1.97 -26.84
N LEU A 924 25.48 -0.93 -27.56
CA LEU A 924 26.15 0.23 -26.97
C LEU A 924 25.22 1.00 -26.03
N ASP A 925 23.97 1.22 -26.40
CA ASP A 925 22.99 1.92 -25.58
C ASP A 925 22.54 1.08 -24.36
N ASP A 926 22.35 -0.23 -24.52
CA ASP A 926 22.05 -1.14 -23.42
C ASP A 926 23.17 -1.12 -22.38
N VAL A 927 24.41 -1.30 -22.82
CA VAL A 927 25.57 -1.27 -21.90
C VAL A 927 25.74 0.12 -21.28
N HIS A 928 25.45 1.19 -22.02
CA HIS A 928 25.48 2.55 -21.47
C HIS A 928 24.44 2.76 -20.36
N HIS A 929 23.20 2.26 -20.53
CA HIS A 929 22.18 2.31 -19.50
C HIS A 929 22.59 1.50 -18.26
N TRP A 930 23.09 0.27 -18.45
CA TRP A 930 23.59 -0.55 -17.35
C TRP A 930 24.78 0.09 -16.64
N GLN A 931 25.71 0.68 -17.40
CA GLN A 931 26.86 1.38 -16.85
C GLN A 931 26.44 2.54 -15.94
N ARG A 932 25.47 3.36 -16.36
CA ARG A 932 24.94 4.48 -15.59
C ARG A 932 24.18 4.04 -14.33
N LEU A 933 23.67 2.81 -14.29
CA LEU A 933 22.99 2.26 -13.12
C LEU A 933 23.97 1.56 -12.16
N MET A 934 24.97 0.84 -12.70
CA MET A 934 25.81 -0.10 -11.96
C MET A 934 27.19 0.41 -11.58
N VAL A 935 27.71 1.45 -12.25
CA VAL A 935 29.07 1.94 -12.01
C VAL A 935 29.03 3.27 -11.29
N GLU A 936 29.69 3.38 -10.14
CA GLU A 936 29.94 4.65 -9.44
C GLU A 936 31.22 5.31 -9.96
N GLY A 937 31.18 6.63 -10.16
CA GLY A 937 32.33 7.42 -10.62
C GLY A 937 32.54 7.36 -12.12
N ASP A 938 33.81 7.42 -12.56
CA ASP A 938 34.19 7.38 -13.96
C ASP A 938 34.04 5.97 -14.55
N PRO A 939 33.13 5.76 -15.50
CA PRO A 939 32.88 4.46 -16.09
C PRO A 939 34.11 3.85 -16.80
N THR A 940 35.04 4.68 -17.27
CA THR A 940 36.24 4.21 -17.97
C THR A 940 37.24 3.53 -17.03
N GLN A 941 37.09 3.77 -15.72
CA GLN A 941 37.92 3.17 -14.66
C GLN A 941 37.15 2.05 -13.90
N ALA A 942 36.16 1.44 -14.55
CA ALA A 942 35.40 0.37 -13.93
C ALA A 942 36.29 -0.81 -13.51
N SER A 943 36.08 -1.32 -12.30
CA SER A 943 36.80 -2.50 -11.78
C SER A 943 36.43 -3.77 -12.55
N ASP A 944 37.30 -4.80 -12.49
CA ASP A 944 37.01 -6.11 -13.08
C ASP A 944 35.65 -6.68 -12.64
N VAL A 945 35.25 -6.40 -11.41
CA VAL A 945 33.96 -6.81 -10.85
C VAL A 945 32.80 -6.06 -11.52
N ALA A 946 32.95 -4.74 -11.72
CA ALA A 946 31.96 -3.95 -12.44
C ALA A 946 31.82 -4.38 -13.89
N LEU A 947 32.95 -4.70 -14.54
CA LEU A 947 32.97 -5.26 -15.91
C LEU A 947 32.27 -6.63 -15.98
N ALA A 948 32.49 -7.51 -15.02
CA ALA A 948 31.81 -8.79 -14.96
C ALA A 948 30.28 -8.64 -14.77
N ARG A 949 29.86 -7.62 -14.02
CA ARG A 949 28.44 -7.26 -13.86
C ARG A 949 27.81 -6.78 -15.18
N LEU A 950 28.51 -5.87 -15.86
CA LEU A 950 28.07 -5.36 -17.18
C LEU A 950 28.00 -6.49 -18.22
N ALA A 951 28.98 -7.40 -18.24
CA ALA A 951 28.97 -8.56 -19.12
C ALA A 951 27.73 -9.44 -18.88
N ARG A 952 27.40 -9.71 -17.61
CA ARG A 952 26.21 -10.49 -17.26
C ARG A 952 24.93 -9.78 -17.70
N ALA A 953 24.81 -8.45 -17.47
CA ALA A 953 23.67 -7.66 -17.90
C ALA A 953 23.52 -7.64 -19.43
N ALA A 954 24.62 -7.68 -20.16
CA ALA A 954 24.65 -7.79 -21.63
C ALA A 954 24.53 -9.24 -22.14
N ASN A 955 24.25 -10.22 -21.27
CA ASN A 955 24.17 -11.66 -21.60
C ASN A 955 25.48 -12.21 -22.21
N LEU A 956 26.63 -11.69 -21.77
CA LEU A 956 27.96 -12.14 -22.21
C LEU A 956 28.65 -12.91 -21.07
N PRO A 957 29.51 -13.88 -21.40
CA PRO A 957 30.08 -14.81 -20.42
C PRO A 957 31.00 -14.14 -19.39
N ASP A 958 31.79 -13.14 -19.81
CA ASP A 958 32.77 -12.46 -18.96
C ASP A 958 33.13 -11.05 -19.47
N ALA A 959 33.91 -10.32 -18.69
CA ALA A 959 34.41 -8.96 -19.01
C ALA A 959 35.20 -8.92 -20.33
N ARG A 960 35.97 -9.97 -20.64
CA ARG A 960 36.75 -10.04 -21.87
C ARG A 960 35.87 -10.18 -23.11
N ALA A 961 34.85 -11.00 -23.03
CA ALA A 961 33.84 -11.14 -24.08
C ALA A 961 33.06 -9.82 -24.29
N LEU A 962 32.72 -9.10 -23.21
CA LEU A 962 32.08 -7.80 -23.30
C LEU A 962 32.98 -6.79 -24.04
N THR A 963 34.23 -6.64 -23.60
CA THR A 963 35.17 -5.71 -24.23
C THR A 963 35.41 -6.03 -25.70
N ALA A 964 35.65 -7.29 -26.02
CA ALA A 964 35.86 -7.74 -27.43
C ALA A 964 34.60 -7.43 -28.28
N ARG A 965 33.41 -7.69 -27.77
CA ARG A 965 32.15 -7.39 -28.49
C ARG A 965 31.92 -5.90 -28.70
N LEU A 966 32.20 -5.08 -27.69
CA LEU A 966 32.13 -3.63 -27.83
C LEU A 966 33.10 -3.10 -28.87
N ASP A 967 34.36 -3.60 -28.90
CA ASP A 967 35.37 -3.22 -29.90
C ASP A 967 34.95 -3.62 -31.31
N GLU A 968 34.40 -4.83 -31.50
CA GLU A 968 33.87 -5.30 -32.80
C GLU A 968 32.76 -4.37 -33.32
N GLU A 969 31.78 -4.06 -32.48
CA GLU A 969 30.68 -3.19 -32.86
C GLU A 969 31.14 -1.75 -33.15
N ARG A 970 32.05 -1.22 -32.32
CA ARG A 970 32.63 0.10 -32.54
C ARG A 970 33.40 0.18 -33.87
N GLN A 971 34.19 -0.83 -34.20
CA GLN A 971 34.87 -0.93 -35.51
C GLN A 971 33.88 -0.96 -36.68
N THR A 972 32.79 -1.71 -36.51
CA THR A 972 31.73 -1.79 -37.52
C THR A 972 31.09 -0.41 -37.75
N VAL A 973 30.67 0.28 -36.65
CA VAL A 973 30.12 1.61 -36.71
C VAL A 973 31.07 2.59 -37.36
N ARG A 974 32.35 2.59 -36.93
CA ARG A 974 33.34 3.53 -37.46
C ARG A 974 33.60 3.32 -38.95
N THR A 975 33.67 2.06 -39.40
CA THR A 975 33.87 1.75 -40.82
C THR A 975 32.69 2.27 -41.66
N ILE A 976 31.47 2.13 -41.20
CA ILE A 976 30.30 2.62 -41.94
C ILE A 976 30.24 4.15 -41.87
N PHE A 977 30.51 4.75 -40.70
CA PHE A 977 30.56 6.19 -40.50
C PHE A 977 31.55 6.87 -41.44
N ASP A 978 32.82 6.37 -41.52
CA ASP A 978 33.86 6.91 -42.40
C ASP A 978 33.54 6.71 -43.90
N ARG A 979 32.78 5.67 -44.22
CA ARG A 979 32.32 5.47 -45.61
C ARG A 979 31.29 6.52 -46.02
N HIS A 980 30.36 6.85 -45.17
CA HIS A 980 29.27 7.78 -45.48
C HIS A 980 29.69 9.26 -45.31
N LEU A 981 30.51 9.59 -44.31
CA LEU A 981 30.87 10.97 -44.03
C LEU A 981 32.27 11.37 -44.58
N GLY A 982 33.08 10.39 -45.06
CA GLY A 982 34.41 10.64 -45.57
C GLY A 982 35.48 10.81 -44.50
N GLN A 983 36.72 11.19 -44.92
CA GLN A 983 37.80 11.51 -44.03
C GLN A 983 37.75 13.01 -43.64
N PRO A 984 38.27 13.44 -42.45
CA PRO A 984 38.38 14.85 -42.12
C PRO A 984 39.33 15.56 -43.08
N ASP A 985 39.12 16.85 -43.26
CA ASP A 985 40.05 17.68 -44.00
C ASP A 985 41.43 17.63 -43.34
N ALA A 986 42.49 17.44 -44.12
CA ALA A 986 43.85 17.48 -43.61
C ALA A 986 44.12 18.92 -43.09
N GLY A 987 44.26 19.11 -41.75
CA GLY A 987 44.49 20.37 -41.12
C GLY A 987 45.85 21.00 -41.50
#